data_d13210bd26a705ffaff81867dc0a549d
#
_entry.id   d13210bd26a705ffaff81867dc0a549d
#
_cell.length_a   1.000
_cell.length_b   1.000
_cell.length_c   1.000
_cell.angle_alpha   90.00
_cell.angle_beta   90.00
_cell.angle_gamma   90.00
#
_symmetry.space_group_name_H-M   'P 1'
#
loop_
_entity.id
_entity.type
_entity.pdbx_description
1 polymer ?
#
loop_
_entity_poly.entity_id
_entity_poly.type
_entity_poly.pdbx_seq_one_letter_code
_entity_poly.pdbx_strand_id
1 'polypeptide(L)'
;MKDQFELVSAYSPQGDQPEAIRQLVEGIRNKKRHQTLLGATGTGKTFTVSNVIKEVNKPTLVIAHNKTLAGQLYSEFKEFFPDNAVEYFVSYYDYYQPEAYVPQTDTFIEKDASINDEIDKLRHSATSALFERKDVIIIASVSCIYGLGSPEEYREMVLSLRSGMEIERNHLLHRLVDIQYERNDIDFKRGTFRVRGDVVEIFPVSRDEHCVRVEFFGDEIDRIREVDALTGEIIGEREHIAIFPASHFVTREEKMRVAIQNIEKELEERLEELRADNKLLEAQRIEQRTRYDLEMMREMGFCSGIENYSRHLTLRPAGSTPYTLLDYFPEDFLMIIDESHVTLPQIRGMFNGDKARKQVLVDHGFRLPSALDNRPLTFDEFDKHVHNAIFVSATPGPYELEHTPDMIQQIIRPTGLLDPTIEVRPIEGQIDDLIGEIQERVKKNERVLVTTLTKKMSEDLTDYLKEIGIKVQYLHSEVKTLERIEIIRELRMGKYDVLIGINLLREGLDIPEVSLITILDADKEGFLRSERSLIQTIGRAARNANGHVIMYADRMTNSMELAISETRRRRAIQEEYNEKHGITPKTIQKAIRDVIRATHAAEEQEEYKPAASFSKMNKKEREKLIATMEQEMKTEAKALNFERAAELRDLLLELKAEG
;
A
#
# COMPACT_ATOMS: atom_id res chain seq x y z
N MET A 1 -1.01 9.90 -28.43
CA MET A 1 -1.00 9.04 -27.22
C MET A 1 -0.11 7.85 -27.51
N LYS A 2 0.81 7.50 -26.61
CA LYS A 2 1.58 6.27 -26.75
C LYS A 2 0.65 5.11 -26.39
N ASP A 3 0.43 4.18 -27.31
CA ASP A 3 -0.41 2.99 -27.09
C ASP A 3 0.46 1.73 -26.82
N GLN A 4 1.76 1.90 -26.64
CA GLN A 4 2.72 0.80 -26.47
C GLN A 4 3.66 1.05 -25.28
N PHE A 5 4.01 -0.03 -24.62
CA PHE A 5 5.01 0.03 -23.56
C PHE A 5 6.42 0.10 -24.12
N GLU A 6 7.20 1.10 -23.70
CA GLU A 6 8.60 1.28 -24.02
C GLU A 6 9.46 0.99 -22.78
N LEU A 7 10.09 -0.18 -22.76
CA LEU A 7 11.00 -0.56 -21.67
C LEU A 7 12.36 0.13 -21.87
N VAL A 8 12.75 0.94 -20.91
CA VAL A 8 14.07 1.58 -20.84
C VAL A 8 14.91 0.86 -19.79
N SER A 9 16.03 0.26 -20.21
CA SER A 9 16.96 -0.42 -19.30
C SER A 9 18.36 -0.44 -19.86
N ALA A 10 19.36 -0.27 -18.98
CA ALA A 10 20.76 -0.50 -19.31
C ALA A 10 21.12 -2.01 -19.36
N TYR A 11 20.17 -2.87 -18.94
CA TYR A 11 20.39 -4.32 -18.85
C TYR A 11 19.64 -5.05 -19.96
N SER A 12 20.19 -6.17 -20.39
CA SER A 12 19.51 -7.17 -21.23
C SER A 12 19.18 -8.41 -20.41
N PRO A 13 18.13 -9.18 -20.77
CA PRO A 13 17.79 -10.42 -20.10
C PRO A 13 18.96 -11.43 -20.12
N GLN A 14 19.29 -11.99 -18.96
CA GLN A 14 20.40 -12.94 -18.78
C GLN A 14 19.97 -14.15 -17.94
N GLY A 15 20.78 -15.19 -17.92
CA GLY A 15 20.50 -16.41 -17.18
C GLY A 15 19.21 -17.09 -17.65
N ASP A 16 18.31 -17.35 -16.72
CA ASP A 16 16.99 -17.94 -16.99
C ASP A 16 15.97 -16.93 -17.53
N GLN A 17 16.26 -15.63 -17.46
CA GLN A 17 15.28 -14.58 -17.81
C GLN A 17 14.76 -14.71 -19.25
N PRO A 18 15.61 -14.88 -20.30
CA PRO A 18 15.10 -15.00 -21.67
C PRO A 18 14.09 -16.12 -21.86
N GLU A 19 14.34 -17.28 -21.27
CA GLU A 19 13.47 -18.45 -21.37
C GLU A 19 12.19 -18.24 -20.55
N ALA A 20 12.30 -17.68 -19.34
CA ALA A 20 11.15 -17.35 -18.51
C ALA A 20 10.23 -16.34 -19.21
N ILE A 21 10.79 -15.29 -19.82
CA ILE A 21 10.01 -14.30 -20.60
C ILE A 21 9.30 -15.00 -21.75
N ARG A 22 10.01 -15.82 -22.54
CA ARG A 22 9.44 -16.53 -23.67
C ARG A 22 8.25 -17.40 -23.24
N GLN A 23 8.41 -18.21 -22.18
CA GLN A 23 7.38 -19.12 -21.70
C GLN A 23 6.15 -18.36 -21.15
N LEU A 24 6.37 -17.28 -20.39
CA LEU A 24 5.29 -16.45 -19.86
C LEU A 24 4.50 -15.78 -20.97
N VAL A 25 5.18 -15.19 -21.96
CA VAL A 25 4.54 -14.54 -23.12
C VAL A 25 3.75 -15.54 -23.95
N GLU A 26 4.33 -16.72 -24.22
CA GLU A 26 3.64 -17.78 -24.94
C GLU A 26 2.41 -18.28 -24.18
N GLY A 27 2.50 -18.45 -22.86
CA GLY A 27 1.37 -18.80 -22.02
C GLY A 27 0.24 -17.78 -22.08
N ILE A 28 0.56 -16.47 -22.04
CA ILE A 28 -0.45 -15.42 -22.15
C ILE A 28 -1.10 -15.42 -23.55
N ARG A 29 -0.31 -15.57 -24.61
CA ARG A 29 -0.82 -15.66 -25.99
C ARG A 29 -1.73 -16.88 -26.19
N ASN A 30 -1.42 -17.97 -25.50
CA ASN A 30 -2.23 -19.21 -25.49
C ASN A 30 -3.39 -19.16 -24.48
N LYS A 31 -3.67 -17.99 -23.90
CA LYS A 31 -4.76 -17.74 -22.92
C LYS A 31 -4.69 -18.65 -21.69
N LYS A 32 -3.49 -19.01 -21.24
CA LYS A 32 -3.32 -19.68 -19.94
C LYS A 32 -3.79 -18.73 -18.84
N ARG A 33 -4.76 -19.19 -18.04
CA ARG A 33 -5.34 -18.39 -16.96
C ARG A 33 -4.35 -18.10 -15.85
N HIS A 34 -3.55 -19.10 -15.49
CA HIS A 34 -2.57 -19.02 -14.40
C HIS A 34 -1.20 -19.47 -14.88
N GLN A 35 -0.16 -18.75 -14.47
CA GLN A 35 1.24 -19.11 -14.65
C GLN A 35 1.99 -18.74 -13.38
N THR A 36 2.97 -19.53 -12.96
CA THR A 36 3.81 -19.21 -11.81
C THR A 36 5.26 -19.04 -12.24
N LEU A 37 5.82 -17.90 -11.90
CA LEU A 37 7.26 -17.62 -11.96
C LEU A 37 7.87 -17.94 -10.60
N LEU A 38 8.49 -19.12 -10.48
CA LEU A 38 9.29 -19.49 -9.31
C LEU A 38 10.66 -18.83 -9.46
N GLY A 39 10.81 -17.65 -8.85
CA GLY A 39 12.04 -16.87 -8.96
C GLY A 39 12.79 -16.79 -7.63
N ALA A 40 14.02 -17.31 -7.58
CA ALA A 40 14.86 -17.15 -6.41
C ALA A 40 15.10 -15.66 -6.09
N THR A 41 15.41 -15.36 -4.84
CA THR A 41 15.69 -13.98 -4.43
C THR A 41 16.87 -13.39 -5.19
N GLY A 42 16.72 -12.19 -5.74
CA GLY A 42 17.80 -11.49 -6.46
C GLY A 42 18.01 -11.93 -7.91
N THR A 43 17.11 -12.71 -8.51
CA THR A 43 17.18 -13.12 -9.92
C THR A 43 16.64 -12.09 -10.91
N GLY A 44 16.12 -10.94 -10.43
CA GLY A 44 15.57 -9.90 -11.29
C GLY A 44 14.15 -10.18 -11.78
N LYS A 45 13.29 -10.73 -10.92
CA LYS A 45 11.88 -11.03 -11.25
C LYS A 45 11.12 -9.83 -11.81
N THR A 46 11.29 -8.64 -11.21
CA THR A 46 10.66 -7.39 -11.67
C THR A 46 11.06 -7.07 -13.11
N PHE A 47 12.34 -7.24 -13.44
CA PHE A 47 12.83 -7.02 -14.80
C PHE A 47 12.26 -8.04 -15.80
N THR A 48 12.13 -9.29 -15.39
CA THR A 48 11.51 -10.35 -16.21
C THR A 48 10.05 -10.00 -16.53
N VAL A 49 9.24 -9.67 -15.51
CA VAL A 49 7.82 -9.31 -15.73
C VAL A 49 7.67 -8.01 -16.51
N SER A 50 8.60 -7.04 -16.36
CA SER A 50 8.62 -5.82 -17.17
C SER A 50 8.83 -6.12 -18.66
N ASN A 51 9.71 -7.06 -19.00
CA ASN A 51 9.87 -7.52 -20.38
C ASN A 51 8.61 -8.23 -20.90
N VAL A 52 7.94 -9.01 -20.05
CA VAL A 52 6.65 -9.65 -20.41
C VAL A 52 5.59 -8.57 -20.71
N ILE A 53 5.46 -7.54 -19.86
CA ILE A 53 4.51 -6.44 -20.08
C ILE A 53 4.76 -5.76 -21.43
N LYS A 54 6.02 -5.44 -21.73
CA LYS A 54 6.41 -4.86 -23.03
C LYS A 54 5.98 -5.75 -24.19
N GLU A 55 6.23 -7.05 -24.12
CA GLU A 55 5.95 -8.00 -25.22
C GLU A 55 4.47 -8.27 -25.45
N VAL A 56 3.66 -8.28 -24.39
CA VAL A 56 2.22 -8.56 -24.48
C VAL A 56 1.39 -7.30 -24.68
N ASN A 57 1.92 -6.15 -24.31
CA ASN A 57 1.32 -4.82 -24.51
C ASN A 57 -0.14 -4.71 -23.99
N LYS A 58 -0.39 -5.17 -22.76
CA LYS A 58 -1.70 -5.13 -22.12
C LYS A 58 -1.68 -4.22 -20.89
N PRO A 59 -2.76 -3.50 -20.58
CA PRO A 59 -2.91 -2.86 -19.28
C PRO A 59 -2.62 -3.86 -18.16
N THR A 60 -1.86 -3.47 -17.18
CA THR A 60 -1.31 -4.40 -16.19
C THR A 60 -1.62 -3.94 -14.77
N LEU A 61 -2.12 -4.87 -13.95
CA LEU A 61 -2.27 -4.69 -12.52
C LEU A 61 -1.21 -5.53 -11.78
N VAL A 62 -0.40 -4.88 -10.96
CA VAL A 62 0.59 -5.53 -10.09
C VAL A 62 0.09 -5.43 -8.65
N ILE A 63 -0.18 -6.55 -8.01
CA ILE A 63 -0.68 -6.60 -6.62
C ILE A 63 0.44 -7.00 -5.68
N ALA A 64 0.71 -6.17 -4.69
CA ALA A 64 1.63 -6.43 -3.60
C ALA A 64 0.87 -6.52 -2.27
N HIS A 65 1.36 -7.32 -1.33
CA HIS A 65 0.65 -7.57 -0.06
C HIS A 65 0.74 -6.41 0.95
N ASN A 66 1.65 -5.45 0.77
CA ASN A 66 1.76 -4.25 1.63
C ASN A 66 2.18 -2.99 0.86
N LYS A 67 2.01 -1.81 1.51
CA LYS A 67 2.35 -0.51 0.94
C LYS A 67 3.84 -0.36 0.62
N THR A 68 4.73 -0.87 1.48
CA THR A 68 6.18 -0.73 1.33
C THR A 68 6.69 -1.44 0.08
N LEU A 69 6.25 -2.69 -0.12
CA LEU A 69 6.58 -3.44 -1.33
C LEU A 69 5.96 -2.80 -2.58
N ALA A 70 4.71 -2.36 -2.48
CA ALA A 70 4.05 -1.65 -3.57
C ALA A 70 4.81 -0.37 -3.96
N GLY A 71 5.29 0.41 -2.98
CA GLY A 71 6.12 1.61 -3.22
C GLY A 71 7.46 1.29 -3.88
N GLN A 72 8.12 0.22 -3.46
CA GLN A 72 9.35 -0.24 -4.08
C GLN A 72 9.12 -0.64 -5.55
N LEU A 73 8.10 -1.46 -5.81
CA LEU A 73 7.74 -1.88 -7.17
C LEU A 73 7.36 -0.68 -8.04
N TYR A 74 6.59 0.27 -7.50
CA TYR A 74 6.24 1.49 -8.21
C TYR A 74 7.47 2.25 -8.69
N SER A 75 8.47 2.43 -7.82
CA SER A 75 9.73 3.09 -8.19
C SER A 75 10.49 2.30 -9.26
N GLU A 76 10.58 0.96 -9.12
CA GLU A 76 11.25 0.10 -10.10
C GLU A 76 10.55 0.14 -11.47
N PHE A 77 9.22 0.04 -11.51
CA PHE A 77 8.47 0.13 -12.76
C PHE A 77 8.52 1.52 -13.40
N LYS A 78 8.56 2.60 -12.61
CA LYS A 78 8.78 3.96 -13.13
C LYS A 78 10.15 4.13 -13.80
N GLU A 79 11.20 3.49 -13.24
CA GLU A 79 12.51 3.48 -13.85
C GLU A 79 12.51 2.71 -15.19
N PHE A 80 11.76 1.60 -15.27
CA PHE A 80 11.66 0.79 -16.49
C PHE A 80 10.73 1.38 -17.55
N PHE A 81 9.71 2.13 -17.15
CA PHE A 81 8.70 2.70 -18.04
C PHE A 81 8.50 4.20 -17.79
N PRO A 82 9.55 5.03 -18.00
CA PRO A 82 9.50 6.46 -17.64
C PRO A 82 8.46 7.25 -18.43
N ASP A 83 8.14 6.83 -19.63
CA ASP A 83 7.22 7.51 -20.55
C ASP A 83 5.80 6.92 -20.57
N ASN A 84 5.59 5.80 -19.89
CA ASN A 84 4.28 5.14 -19.79
C ASN A 84 3.56 5.52 -18.50
N ALA A 85 2.27 5.25 -18.41
CA ALA A 85 1.46 5.51 -17.22
C ALA A 85 1.74 4.43 -16.15
N VAL A 86 2.70 4.67 -15.29
CA VAL A 86 2.92 3.85 -14.10
C VAL A 86 2.27 4.55 -12.92
N GLU A 87 1.23 3.92 -12.37
CA GLU A 87 0.33 4.49 -11.38
C GLU A 87 0.38 3.71 -10.05
N TYR A 88 -0.03 4.37 -8.98
CA TYR A 88 0.02 3.83 -7.63
C TYR A 88 -1.36 3.81 -6.97
N PHE A 89 -1.80 2.64 -6.49
CA PHE A 89 -3.11 2.47 -5.90
C PHE A 89 -3.05 1.65 -4.60
N VAL A 90 -2.85 2.35 -3.49
CA VAL A 90 -2.83 1.74 -2.15
C VAL A 90 -3.89 2.37 -1.25
N SER A 91 -4.03 1.91 -0.02
CA SER A 91 -4.90 2.56 0.95
C SER A 91 -4.41 4.00 1.20
N TYR A 92 -5.29 4.97 1.06
CA TYR A 92 -4.98 6.40 1.24
C TYR A 92 -4.97 6.87 2.70
N TYR A 93 -5.16 5.95 3.64
CA TYR A 93 -5.08 6.28 5.06
C TYR A 93 -3.63 6.16 5.57
N ASP A 94 -3.10 7.22 6.18
CA ASP A 94 -1.85 7.17 6.94
C ASP A 94 -2.07 6.46 8.26
N TYR A 95 -3.15 6.84 8.93
CA TYR A 95 -3.69 6.17 10.10
C TYR A 95 -5.12 5.72 9.80
N TYR A 96 -5.46 4.51 10.15
CA TYR A 96 -6.79 3.97 9.98
C TYR A 96 -7.21 3.14 11.18
N GLN A 97 -8.10 3.69 11.99
CA GLN A 97 -8.85 2.96 12.99
C GLN A 97 -10.25 2.70 12.45
N PRO A 98 -10.58 1.47 12.08
CA PRO A 98 -11.91 1.17 11.59
C PRO A 98 -12.93 1.35 12.70
N GLU A 99 -14.11 1.82 12.33
CA GLU A 99 -15.28 1.83 13.22
C GLU A 99 -15.54 0.43 13.77
N ALA A 100 -15.66 0.30 15.08
CA ALA A 100 -15.87 -0.96 15.76
C ALA A 100 -16.70 -0.78 17.03
N TYR A 101 -17.33 -1.86 17.47
CA TYR A 101 -18.02 -1.89 18.74
C TYR A 101 -17.62 -3.12 19.54
N VAL A 102 -17.33 -2.92 20.83
CA VAL A 102 -16.95 -3.98 21.77
C VAL A 102 -18.08 -4.17 22.76
N PRO A 103 -18.98 -5.17 22.55
CA PRO A 103 -20.17 -5.36 23.39
C PRO A 103 -19.87 -5.60 24.86
N GLN A 104 -18.74 -6.28 25.19
CA GLN A 104 -18.36 -6.61 26.56
C GLN A 104 -18.10 -5.37 27.44
N THR A 105 -17.63 -4.28 26.83
CA THR A 105 -17.28 -3.02 27.52
C THR A 105 -18.20 -1.87 27.16
N ASP A 106 -19.23 -2.11 26.32
CA ASP A 106 -20.11 -1.07 25.73
C ASP A 106 -19.27 0.09 25.13
N THR A 107 -18.18 -0.26 24.44
CA THR A 107 -17.25 0.73 23.90
C THR A 107 -17.45 0.83 22.39
N PHE A 108 -17.91 1.98 21.94
CA PHE A 108 -17.93 2.33 20.52
C PHE A 108 -16.61 3.02 20.17
N ILE A 109 -15.92 2.48 19.18
CA ILE A 109 -14.70 3.03 18.59
C ILE A 109 -15.15 3.73 17.31
N GLU A 110 -15.09 5.04 17.31
CA GLU A 110 -15.38 5.83 16.13
C GLU A 110 -14.33 5.60 15.05
N LYS A 111 -14.74 5.70 13.78
CA LYS A 111 -13.79 5.70 12.68
C LYS A 111 -12.88 6.91 12.83
N ASP A 112 -11.60 6.66 13.04
CA ASP A 112 -10.55 7.67 13.03
C ASP A 112 -9.61 7.38 11.86
N ALA A 113 -9.41 8.35 11.00
CA ALA A 113 -8.62 8.17 9.80
C ALA A 113 -8.04 9.51 9.35
N SER A 114 -6.73 9.55 9.17
CA SER A 114 -6.07 10.63 8.44
C SER A 114 -5.89 10.21 6.97
N ILE A 115 -6.37 11.05 6.07
CA ILE A 115 -6.25 10.84 4.63
C ILE A 115 -4.93 11.46 4.18
N ASN A 116 -4.14 10.70 3.45
CA ASN A 116 -2.97 11.18 2.76
C ASN A 116 -3.38 11.73 1.38
N ASP A 117 -3.35 13.05 1.24
CA ASP A 117 -3.75 13.75 0.02
C ASP A 117 -2.93 13.34 -1.20
N GLU A 118 -1.64 13.03 -1.01
CA GLU A 118 -0.76 12.59 -2.09
C GLU A 118 -1.16 11.20 -2.59
N ILE A 119 -1.45 10.25 -1.69
CA ILE A 119 -1.93 8.92 -2.06
C ILE A 119 -3.32 9.00 -2.69
N ASP A 120 -4.20 9.87 -2.18
CA ASP A 120 -5.52 10.07 -2.76
C ASP A 120 -5.44 10.60 -4.19
N LYS A 121 -4.57 11.58 -4.44
CA LYS A 121 -4.24 12.07 -5.79
C LYS A 121 -3.78 10.93 -6.72
N LEU A 122 -2.85 10.08 -6.25
CA LEU A 122 -2.34 8.96 -7.04
C LEU A 122 -3.42 7.93 -7.35
N ARG A 123 -4.38 7.71 -6.45
CA ARG A 123 -5.53 6.83 -6.70
C ARG A 123 -6.45 7.38 -7.79
N HIS A 124 -6.73 8.69 -7.77
CA HIS A 124 -7.49 9.36 -8.82
C HIS A 124 -6.73 9.35 -10.15
N SER A 125 -5.40 9.53 -10.14
CA SER A 125 -4.56 9.40 -11.32
C SER A 125 -4.67 7.99 -11.91
N ALA A 126 -4.59 6.95 -11.09
CA ALA A 126 -4.68 5.56 -11.54
C ALA A 126 -6.01 5.24 -12.23
N THR A 127 -7.14 5.66 -11.64
CA THR A 127 -8.47 5.42 -12.24
C THR A 127 -8.69 6.22 -13.51
N SER A 128 -8.26 7.48 -13.56
CA SER A 128 -8.37 8.30 -14.78
C SER A 128 -7.48 7.77 -15.92
N ALA A 129 -6.26 7.31 -15.60
CA ALA A 129 -5.35 6.75 -16.60
C ALA A 129 -5.95 5.54 -17.32
N LEU A 130 -6.70 4.67 -16.62
CA LEU A 130 -7.37 3.52 -17.25
C LEU A 130 -8.42 3.91 -18.30
N PHE A 131 -9.02 5.09 -18.20
CA PHE A 131 -9.98 5.58 -19.18
C PHE A 131 -9.32 6.37 -20.33
N GLU A 132 -8.14 6.93 -20.10
CA GLU A 132 -7.46 7.80 -21.08
C GLU A 132 -6.38 7.07 -21.88
N ARG A 133 -5.78 5.99 -21.34
CA ARG A 133 -4.59 5.33 -21.90
C ARG A 133 -4.74 3.82 -21.95
N LYS A 134 -3.95 3.18 -22.81
CA LYS A 134 -3.84 1.71 -22.89
C LYS A 134 -2.55 1.18 -22.29
N ASP A 135 -1.52 2.02 -22.22
CA ASP A 135 -0.20 1.72 -21.72
C ASP A 135 -0.10 2.03 -20.20
N VAL A 136 -0.99 1.40 -19.42
CA VAL A 136 -1.14 1.65 -17.99
C VAL A 136 -0.65 0.46 -17.17
N ILE A 137 0.23 0.72 -16.21
CA ILE A 137 0.65 -0.23 -15.17
C ILE A 137 0.21 0.34 -13.82
N ILE A 138 -0.66 -0.35 -13.11
CA ILE A 138 -1.05 0.04 -11.75
C ILE A 138 -0.40 -0.89 -10.75
N ILE A 139 0.38 -0.32 -9.84
CA ILE A 139 0.92 -1.03 -8.69
C ILE A 139 -0.02 -0.78 -7.51
N ALA A 140 -0.65 -1.86 -7.04
CA ALA A 140 -1.65 -1.79 -5.99
C ALA A 140 -1.27 -2.65 -4.77
N SER A 141 -1.73 -2.24 -3.60
CA SER A 141 -1.82 -3.14 -2.46
C SER A 141 -3.12 -3.95 -2.52
N VAL A 142 -3.31 -4.89 -1.60
CA VAL A 142 -4.56 -5.67 -1.50
C VAL A 142 -5.81 -4.78 -1.34
N SER A 143 -5.65 -3.48 -1.05
CA SER A 143 -6.76 -2.51 -1.06
C SER A 143 -7.51 -2.41 -2.40
N CYS A 144 -6.93 -2.89 -3.49
CA CYS A 144 -7.59 -2.91 -4.81
C CYS A 144 -8.85 -3.80 -4.88
N ILE A 145 -9.04 -4.71 -3.92
CA ILE A 145 -10.24 -5.56 -3.84
C ILE A 145 -11.36 -4.94 -2.99
N TYR A 146 -11.14 -3.76 -2.41
CA TYR A 146 -12.18 -3.03 -1.67
C TYR A 146 -13.08 -2.23 -2.59
N GLY A 147 -14.32 -1.99 -2.12
CA GLY A 147 -15.34 -1.29 -2.87
C GLY A 147 -14.91 0.11 -3.33
N LEU A 148 -15.15 0.38 -4.61
CA LEU A 148 -15.13 1.70 -5.24
C LEU A 148 -16.52 2.03 -5.78
N GLY A 149 -16.70 3.25 -6.31
CA GLY A 149 -17.88 3.60 -7.09
C GLY A 149 -17.98 2.81 -8.40
N SER A 150 -19.13 2.87 -9.05
CA SER A 150 -19.34 2.25 -10.35
C SER A 150 -18.40 2.86 -11.40
N PRO A 151 -17.61 2.07 -12.14
CA PRO A 151 -16.76 2.58 -13.22
C PRO A 151 -17.58 3.19 -14.35
N GLU A 152 -18.80 2.69 -14.62
CA GLU A 152 -19.69 3.23 -15.63
C GLU A 152 -20.17 4.64 -15.23
N GLU A 153 -20.63 4.82 -13.98
CA GLU A 153 -21.03 6.12 -13.47
C GLU A 153 -19.87 7.11 -13.43
N TYR A 154 -18.72 6.66 -12.95
CA TYR A 154 -17.51 7.49 -12.93
C TYR A 154 -17.15 7.99 -14.35
N ARG A 155 -17.23 7.12 -15.36
CA ARG A 155 -16.98 7.45 -16.76
C ARG A 155 -18.04 8.40 -17.36
N GLU A 156 -19.32 8.17 -17.06
CA GLU A 156 -20.42 9.00 -17.55
C GLU A 156 -20.43 10.40 -16.96
N MET A 157 -19.86 10.54 -15.76
CA MET A 157 -19.74 11.84 -15.06
C MET A 157 -18.49 12.64 -15.50
N VAL A 158 -17.60 12.08 -16.33
CA VAL A 158 -16.47 12.83 -16.89
C VAL A 158 -16.95 14.02 -17.68
N LEU A 159 -16.40 15.19 -17.36
CA LEU A 159 -16.69 16.43 -18.04
C LEU A 159 -15.68 16.63 -19.19
N SER A 160 -16.14 16.44 -20.42
CA SER A 160 -15.35 16.65 -21.64
C SER A 160 -15.50 18.07 -22.14
N LEU A 161 -14.42 18.84 -22.17
CA LEU A 161 -14.39 20.22 -22.63
C LEU A 161 -13.54 20.35 -23.88
N ARG A 162 -14.02 21.13 -24.86
CA ARG A 162 -13.31 21.39 -26.13
C ARG A 162 -13.33 22.87 -26.46
N SER A 163 -12.26 23.37 -27.07
CA SER A 163 -12.25 24.70 -27.68
C SER A 163 -13.31 24.77 -28.79
N GLY A 164 -14.06 25.86 -28.87
CA GLY A 164 -15.21 26.02 -29.76
C GLY A 164 -16.50 25.33 -29.29
N MET A 165 -16.54 24.78 -28.08
CA MET A 165 -17.76 24.15 -27.55
C MET A 165 -18.72 25.22 -27.02
N GLU A 166 -19.97 25.17 -27.51
CA GLU A 166 -21.07 26.00 -26.99
C GLU A 166 -21.58 25.41 -25.66
N ILE A 167 -21.34 26.13 -24.57
CA ILE A 167 -21.79 25.81 -23.21
C ILE A 167 -21.86 27.08 -22.39
N GLU A 168 -23.01 27.35 -21.76
CA GLU A 168 -23.11 28.47 -20.82
C GLU A 168 -22.13 28.27 -19.65
N ARG A 169 -21.40 29.32 -19.27
CA ARG A 169 -20.47 29.27 -18.15
C ARG A 169 -21.12 28.73 -16.86
N ASN A 170 -22.33 29.21 -16.54
CA ASN A 170 -23.05 28.75 -15.35
C ASN A 170 -23.41 27.26 -15.41
N HIS A 171 -23.72 26.74 -16.59
CA HIS A 171 -23.94 25.31 -16.77
C HIS A 171 -22.66 24.50 -16.50
N LEU A 172 -21.49 24.98 -16.95
CA LEU A 172 -20.21 24.37 -16.59
C LEU A 172 -20.01 24.34 -15.07
N LEU A 173 -20.31 25.46 -14.36
CA LEU A 173 -20.15 25.51 -12.91
C LEU A 173 -21.05 24.51 -12.18
N HIS A 174 -22.31 24.35 -12.61
CA HIS A 174 -23.19 23.31 -12.06
C HIS A 174 -22.65 21.90 -12.32
N ARG A 175 -22.16 21.62 -13.51
CA ARG A 175 -21.56 20.32 -13.83
C ARG A 175 -20.31 20.01 -12.98
N LEU A 176 -19.50 21.01 -12.64
CA LEU A 176 -18.36 20.85 -11.73
C LEU A 176 -18.81 20.47 -10.31
N VAL A 177 -19.88 21.10 -9.82
CA VAL A 177 -20.46 20.74 -8.51
C VAL A 177 -21.06 19.31 -8.56
N ASP A 178 -21.73 18.94 -9.63
CA ASP A 178 -22.29 17.59 -9.79
C ASP A 178 -21.21 16.50 -9.72
N ILE A 179 -19.99 16.79 -10.19
CA ILE A 179 -18.83 15.88 -10.13
C ILE A 179 -17.98 16.09 -8.86
N GLN A 180 -18.58 16.74 -7.83
CA GLN A 180 -18.03 16.92 -6.50
C GLN A 180 -16.80 17.87 -6.41
N TYR A 181 -16.66 18.84 -7.34
CA TYR A 181 -15.74 19.95 -7.18
C TYR A 181 -16.36 21.06 -6.34
N GLU A 182 -15.57 21.64 -5.47
CA GLU A 182 -15.98 22.76 -4.63
C GLU A 182 -15.55 24.09 -5.24
N ARG A 183 -16.43 25.11 -5.20
CA ARG A 183 -16.02 26.46 -5.55
C ARG A 183 -15.23 27.08 -4.41
N ASN A 184 -13.99 27.42 -4.66
CA ASN A 184 -13.15 28.12 -3.71
C ASN A 184 -12.29 29.17 -4.42
N ASP A 185 -12.68 30.43 -4.31
CA ASP A 185 -11.99 31.54 -4.98
C ASP A 185 -10.75 32.02 -4.17
N ILE A 186 -10.57 31.54 -2.91
CA ILE A 186 -9.50 31.95 -1.99
C ILE A 186 -8.43 30.87 -1.89
N ASP A 187 -8.82 29.68 -1.45
CA ASP A 187 -7.94 28.52 -1.29
C ASP A 187 -8.09 27.59 -2.49
N PHE A 188 -7.30 27.84 -3.53
CA PHE A 188 -7.36 27.12 -4.79
C PHE A 188 -6.46 25.90 -4.74
N LYS A 189 -7.06 24.76 -4.47
CA LYS A 189 -6.40 23.47 -4.29
C LYS A 189 -7.05 22.36 -5.11
N ARG A 190 -6.50 21.21 -5.09
CA ARG A 190 -7.00 19.98 -5.71
C ARG A 190 -8.50 19.78 -5.41
N GLY A 191 -9.29 19.44 -6.43
CA GLY A 191 -10.73 19.24 -6.27
C GLY A 191 -11.54 20.53 -6.12
N THR A 192 -10.95 21.70 -6.37
CA THR A 192 -11.66 22.97 -6.35
C THR A 192 -11.66 23.65 -7.73
N PHE A 193 -12.59 24.59 -7.90
CA PHE A 193 -12.58 25.52 -9.04
C PHE A 193 -12.81 26.94 -8.55
N ARG A 194 -12.31 27.91 -9.31
CA ARG A 194 -12.54 29.34 -9.06
C ARG A 194 -12.98 30.06 -10.34
N VAL A 195 -13.68 31.19 -10.18
CA VAL A 195 -14.26 31.93 -11.28
C VAL A 195 -13.82 33.40 -11.20
N ARG A 196 -13.27 33.90 -12.31
CA ARG A 196 -12.87 35.31 -12.45
C ARG A 196 -13.36 35.87 -13.78
N GLY A 197 -14.51 36.54 -13.76
CA GLY A 197 -15.14 37.04 -15.00
C GLY A 197 -15.55 35.87 -15.92
N ASP A 198 -15.03 35.89 -17.14
CA ASP A 198 -15.29 34.85 -18.15
C ASP A 198 -14.24 33.71 -18.11
N VAL A 199 -13.47 33.62 -17.03
CA VAL A 199 -12.45 32.56 -16.84
C VAL A 199 -12.87 31.65 -15.70
N VAL A 200 -12.85 30.36 -15.97
CA VAL A 200 -13.03 29.29 -14.97
C VAL A 200 -11.73 28.52 -14.86
N GLU A 201 -11.16 28.50 -13.67
CA GLU A 201 -9.96 27.69 -13.37
C GLU A 201 -10.36 26.48 -12.54
N ILE A 202 -9.97 25.29 -13.00
CA ILE A 202 -10.30 24.01 -12.38
C ILE A 202 -9.00 23.33 -11.96
N PHE A 203 -8.91 22.90 -10.69
CA PHE A 203 -7.77 22.14 -10.20
C PHE A 203 -8.13 20.64 -10.15
N PRO A 204 -7.71 19.83 -11.15
CA PRO A 204 -8.07 18.42 -11.21
C PRO A 204 -7.56 17.64 -10.00
N VAL A 205 -8.35 16.68 -9.51
CA VAL A 205 -8.01 15.85 -8.35
C VAL A 205 -6.79 14.95 -8.55
N SER A 206 -6.46 14.64 -9.80
CA SER A 206 -5.34 13.80 -10.20
C SER A 206 -4.02 14.56 -10.41
N ARG A 207 -4.00 15.89 -10.16
CA ARG A 207 -2.85 16.77 -10.42
C ARG A 207 -2.47 17.57 -9.18
N ASP A 208 -1.21 18.03 -9.09
CA ASP A 208 -0.67 18.77 -7.94
C ASP A 208 -0.08 20.15 -8.29
N GLU A 209 0.39 20.35 -9.50
CA GLU A 209 1.04 21.62 -9.91
C GLU A 209 0.24 22.37 -10.95
N HIS A 210 -0.53 21.67 -11.78
CA HIS A 210 -1.16 22.23 -12.95
C HIS A 210 -2.68 22.26 -12.86
N CYS A 211 -3.26 23.44 -13.07
CA CYS A 211 -4.70 23.63 -13.20
C CYS A 211 -5.11 23.81 -14.67
N VAL A 212 -6.38 23.70 -14.91
CA VAL A 212 -7.02 23.91 -16.23
C VAL A 212 -7.73 25.25 -16.21
N ARG A 213 -7.34 26.15 -17.10
CA ARG A 213 -8.00 27.43 -17.31
C ARG A 213 -8.87 27.36 -18.55
N VAL A 214 -10.17 27.56 -18.38
CA VAL A 214 -11.17 27.62 -19.44
C VAL A 214 -11.59 29.08 -19.62
N GLU A 215 -11.34 29.64 -20.79
CA GLU A 215 -11.64 31.02 -21.13
C GLU A 215 -12.90 31.03 -22.06
N PHE A 216 -13.89 31.83 -21.67
CA PHE A 216 -15.15 31.96 -22.41
C PHE A 216 -15.20 33.22 -23.23
N PHE A 217 -15.84 33.14 -24.39
CA PHE A 217 -16.29 34.28 -25.15
C PHE A 217 -17.82 34.15 -25.36
N GLY A 218 -18.61 34.84 -24.52
CA GLY A 218 -20.04 34.60 -24.42
C GLY A 218 -20.34 33.20 -23.85
N ASP A 219 -21.08 32.41 -24.60
CA ASP A 219 -21.45 31.03 -24.24
C ASP A 219 -20.60 29.99 -24.99
N GLU A 220 -19.46 30.38 -25.53
CA GLU A 220 -18.51 29.50 -26.22
C GLU A 220 -17.18 29.44 -25.44
N ILE A 221 -16.58 28.27 -25.37
CA ILE A 221 -15.22 28.07 -24.87
C ILE A 221 -14.23 28.54 -25.92
N ASP A 222 -13.62 29.71 -25.74
CA ASP A 222 -12.62 30.25 -26.67
C ASP A 222 -11.30 29.46 -26.60
N ARG A 223 -10.80 29.23 -25.36
CA ARG A 223 -9.52 28.56 -25.14
C ARG A 223 -9.51 27.70 -23.87
N ILE A 224 -8.71 26.62 -23.94
CA ILE A 224 -8.39 25.77 -22.82
C ILE A 224 -6.87 25.75 -22.65
N ARG A 225 -6.38 26.12 -21.47
CA ARG A 225 -4.95 26.20 -21.15
C ARG A 225 -4.60 25.40 -19.92
N GLU A 226 -3.44 24.77 -19.93
CA GLU A 226 -2.81 24.26 -18.73
C GLU A 226 -1.93 25.35 -18.13
N VAL A 227 -2.09 25.59 -16.86
CA VAL A 227 -1.46 26.71 -16.13
C VAL A 227 -0.88 26.18 -14.83
N ASP A 228 0.32 26.62 -14.49
CA ASP A 228 0.87 26.40 -13.16
C ASP A 228 -0.02 27.08 -12.11
N ALA A 229 -0.49 26.31 -11.14
CA ALA A 229 -1.47 26.78 -10.15
C ALA A 229 -0.93 27.86 -9.22
N LEU A 230 0.39 27.85 -8.96
CA LEU A 230 1.07 28.77 -8.06
C LEU A 230 1.50 30.04 -8.77
N THR A 231 2.18 29.91 -9.91
CA THR A 231 2.76 31.06 -10.65
C THR A 231 1.80 31.71 -11.64
N GLY A 232 0.80 30.95 -12.11
CA GLY A 232 -0.10 31.36 -13.17
C GLY A 232 0.52 31.28 -14.57
N GLU A 233 1.71 30.69 -14.72
CA GLU A 233 2.40 30.54 -15.99
C GLU A 233 1.65 29.55 -16.91
N ILE A 234 1.50 29.93 -18.19
CA ILE A 234 0.86 29.07 -19.18
C ILE A 234 1.86 28.00 -19.64
N ILE A 235 1.55 26.74 -19.35
CA ILE A 235 2.37 25.58 -19.73
C ILE A 235 2.07 25.13 -21.15
N GLY A 236 0.81 25.17 -21.54
CA GLY A 236 0.37 24.75 -22.87
C GLY A 236 -1.09 25.05 -23.14
N GLU A 237 -1.46 24.96 -24.42
CA GLU A 237 -2.84 25.08 -24.89
C GLU A 237 -3.37 23.69 -25.29
N ARG A 238 -4.65 23.46 -25.01
CA ARG A 238 -5.32 22.18 -25.28
C ARG A 238 -6.57 22.40 -26.10
N GLU A 239 -6.75 21.60 -27.14
CA GLU A 239 -8.00 21.60 -27.90
C GLU A 239 -9.12 20.85 -27.16
N HIS A 240 -8.75 19.87 -26.34
CA HIS A 240 -9.68 19.04 -25.60
C HIS A 240 -9.06 18.64 -24.24
N ILE A 241 -9.90 18.61 -23.21
CA ILE A 241 -9.55 18.09 -21.88
C ILE A 241 -10.72 17.34 -21.24
N ALA A 242 -10.41 16.28 -20.50
CA ALA A 242 -11.35 15.55 -19.67
C ALA A 242 -11.12 15.90 -18.20
N ILE A 243 -12.17 16.31 -17.49
CA ILE A 243 -12.16 16.54 -16.04
C ILE A 243 -12.91 15.39 -15.39
N PHE A 244 -12.19 14.61 -14.59
CA PHE A 244 -12.72 13.46 -13.87
C PHE A 244 -13.35 13.88 -12.53
N PRO A 245 -14.34 13.12 -12.02
CA PRO A 245 -14.97 13.41 -10.74
C PRO A 245 -13.99 13.52 -9.58
N ALA A 246 -14.27 14.39 -8.63
CA ALA A 246 -13.45 14.58 -7.42
C ALA A 246 -13.63 13.47 -6.37
N SER A 247 -14.55 12.55 -6.58
CA SER A 247 -14.78 11.38 -5.73
C SER A 247 -15.03 10.14 -6.58
N HIS A 248 -14.59 8.97 -6.11
CA HIS A 248 -14.95 7.71 -6.74
C HIS A 248 -16.42 7.30 -6.50
N PHE A 249 -17.06 7.87 -5.48
CA PHE A 249 -18.47 7.65 -5.14
C PHE A 249 -19.34 8.82 -5.64
N VAL A 250 -19.37 9.00 -6.96
CA VAL A 250 -20.28 9.97 -7.59
C VAL A 250 -21.49 9.24 -8.13
N THR A 251 -22.65 9.88 -8.01
CA THR A 251 -23.89 9.36 -8.59
C THR A 251 -24.77 10.51 -9.09
N ARG A 252 -25.56 10.26 -10.11
CA ARG A 252 -26.47 11.26 -10.67
C ARG A 252 -27.59 11.59 -9.67
N GLU A 253 -28.08 12.81 -9.69
CA GLU A 253 -29.14 13.28 -8.79
C GLU A 253 -30.38 12.37 -8.80
N GLU A 254 -30.79 11.88 -9.98
CA GLU A 254 -31.92 10.96 -10.10
C GLU A 254 -31.70 9.65 -9.35
N LYS A 255 -30.50 9.06 -9.48
CA LYS A 255 -30.14 7.84 -8.73
C LYS A 255 -29.99 8.11 -7.25
N MET A 256 -29.44 9.28 -6.87
CA MET A 256 -29.37 9.69 -5.46
C MET A 256 -30.73 9.75 -4.81
N ARG A 257 -31.74 10.29 -5.49
CA ARG A 257 -33.13 10.31 -4.99
C ARG A 257 -33.67 8.90 -4.76
N VAL A 258 -33.43 7.97 -5.69
CA VAL A 258 -33.84 6.56 -5.53
C VAL A 258 -33.06 5.89 -4.39
N ALA A 259 -31.77 6.15 -4.27
CA ALA A 259 -30.96 5.62 -3.20
C ALA A 259 -31.46 6.09 -1.83
N ILE A 260 -31.77 7.37 -1.67
CA ILE A 260 -32.35 7.94 -0.45
C ILE A 260 -33.66 7.24 -0.07
N GLN A 261 -34.57 7.04 -1.03
CA GLN A 261 -35.82 6.32 -0.79
C GLN A 261 -35.59 4.87 -0.35
N ASN A 262 -34.62 4.19 -0.96
CA ASN A 262 -34.26 2.82 -0.59
C ASN A 262 -33.64 2.74 0.82
N ILE A 263 -32.81 3.72 1.19
CA ILE A 263 -32.22 3.82 2.53
C ILE A 263 -33.32 4.08 3.57
N GLU A 264 -34.26 4.99 3.29
CA GLU A 264 -35.39 5.26 4.17
C GLU A 264 -36.23 4.00 4.40
N LYS A 265 -36.52 3.27 3.32
CA LYS A 265 -37.28 2.01 3.41
C LYS A 265 -36.55 0.97 4.27
N GLU A 266 -35.25 0.78 4.03
CA GLU A 266 -34.41 -0.15 4.82
C GLU A 266 -34.37 0.28 6.30
N LEU A 267 -34.32 1.58 6.58
CA LEU A 267 -34.34 2.10 7.94
C LEU A 267 -35.66 1.74 8.64
N GLU A 268 -36.80 1.98 8.01
CA GLU A 268 -38.10 1.68 8.62
C GLU A 268 -38.27 0.16 8.87
N GLU A 269 -37.89 -0.67 7.91
CA GLU A 269 -37.89 -2.14 8.08
C GLU A 269 -37.00 -2.55 9.25
N ARG A 270 -35.80 -1.98 9.37
CA ARG A 270 -34.86 -2.28 10.46
C ARG A 270 -35.33 -1.79 11.81
N LEU A 271 -36.02 -0.64 11.87
CA LEU A 271 -36.64 -0.11 13.11
C LEU A 271 -37.77 -1.01 13.61
N GLU A 272 -38.60 -1.54 12.70
CA GLU A 272 -39.63 -2.50 13.05
C GLU A 272 -39.03 -3.77 13.66
N GLU A 273 -38.00 -4.35 13.04
CA GLU A 273 -37.28 -5.52 13.54
C GLU A 273 -36.72 -5.27 14.96
N LEU A 274 -35.96 -4.19 15.13
CA LEU A 274 -35.29 -3.89 16.40
C LEU A 274 -36.31 -3.61 17.53
N ARG A 275 -37.41 -2.95 17.21
CA ARG A 275 -38.49 -2.71 18.18
C ARG A 275 -39.23 -4.00 18.54
N ALA A 276 -39.47 -4.90 17.58
CA ALA A 276 -40.06 -6.21 17.82
C ALA A 276 -39.16 -7.07 18.73
N ASP A 277 -37.84 -6.96 18.57
CA ASP A 277 -36.85 -7.63 19.41
C ASP A 277 -36.57 -6.93 20.75
N ASN A 278 -37.34 -5.85 21.08
CA ASN A 278 -37.14 -5.01 22.26
C ASN A 278 -35.76 -4.35 22.38
N LYS A 279 -35.07 -4.12 21.24
CA LYS A 279 -33.77 -3.45 21.12
C LYS A 279 -33.99 -1.95 20.92
N LEU A 280 -34.51 -1.26 21.92
CA LEU A 280 -34.97 0.14 21.80
C LEU A 280 -33.78 1.12 21.66
N LEU A 281 -32.64 0.82 22.30
CA LEU A 281 -31.44 1.64 22.24
C LEU A 281 -30.80 1.56 20.84
N GLU A 282 -30.71 0.36 20.30
CA GLU A 282 -30.21 0.12 18.95
C GLU A 282 -31.09 0.78 17.90
N ALA A 283 -32.41 0.70 18.08
CA ALA A 283 -33.38 1.38 17.21
C ALA A 283 -33.17 2.90 17.23
N GLN A 284 -33.00 3.51 18.40
CA GLN A 284 -32.76 4.95 18.53
C GLN A 284 -31.45 5.36 17.87
N ARG A 285 -30.35 4.61 18.09
CA ARG A 285 -29.04 4.87 17.52
C ARG A 285 -29.09 4.90 15.99
N ILE A 286 -29.63 3.84 15.38
CA ILE A 286 -29.67 3.73 13.92
C ILE A 286 -30.59 4.78 13.30
N GLU A 287 -31.74 5.07 13.94
CA GLU A 287 -32.69 6.09 13.47
C GLU A 287 -32.01 7.47 13.43
N GLN A 288 -31.42 7.90 14.54
CA GLN A 288 -30.76 9.20 14.62
C GLN A 288 -29.65 9.35 13.61
N ARG A 289 -28.77 8.37 13.50
CA ARG A 289 -27.64 8.40 12.57
C ARG A 289 -28.10 8.41 11.12
N THR A 290 -28.99 7.51 10.75
CA THR A 290 -29.40 7.39 9.34
C THR A 290 -30.20 8.60 8.89
N ARG A 291 -31.09 9.16 9.72
CA ARG A 291 -31.83 10.39 9.37
C ARG A 291 -30.90 11.57 9.15
N TYR A 292 -29.86 11.72 9.99
CA TYR A 292 -28.86 12.75 9.81
C TYR A 292 -28.07 12.55 8.49
N ASP A 293 -27.62 11.32 8.21
CA ASP A 293 -26.90 11.01 6.97
C ASP A 293 -27.78 11.29 5.72
N LEU A 294 -29.08 10.97 5.79
CA LEU A 294 -30.04 11.26 4.72
C LEU A 294 -30.26 12.76 4.49
N GLU A 295 -30.29 13.56 5.56
CA GLU A 295 -30.40 15.02 5.45
C GLU A 295 -29.14 15.58 4.74
N MET A 296 -27.97 15.15 5.15
CA MET A 296 -26.71 15.56 4.50
C MET A 296 -26.67 15.16 3.02
N MET A 297 -27.14 13.96 2.67
CA MET A 297 -27.21 13.51 1.27
C MET A 297 -28.18 14.36 0.44
N ARG A 298 -29.31 14.83 1.01
CA ARG A 298 -30.27 15.70 0.30
C ARG A 298 -29.71 17.08 0.04
N GLU A 299 -29.04 17.66 1.03
CA GLU A 299 -28.57 19.04 0.98
C GLU A 299 -27.23 19.19 0.28
N MET A 300 -26.30 18.24 0.53
CA MET A 300 -24.92 18.32 0.08
C MET A 300 -24.55 17.27 -0.99
N GLY A 301 -25.44 16.31 -1.26
CA GLY A 301 -25.10 15.16 -2.13
C GLY A 301 -24.08 14.18 -1.54
N PHE A 302 -23.70 14.35 -0.27
CA PHE A 302 -22.67 13.58 0.41
C PHE A 302 -22.94 13.48 1.92
N CYS A 303 -22.42 12.43 2.57
CA CYS A 303 -22.35 12.34 4.04
C CYS A 303 -21.08 11.62 4.49
N SER A 304 -20.69 11.82 5.74
CA SER A 304 -19.56 11.09 6.33
C SER A 304 -19.85 9.60 6.40
N GLY A 305 -18.98 8.77 5.83
CA GLY A 305 -19.19 7.32 5.73
C GLY A 305 -20.18 6.90 4.63
N ILE A 306 -20.32 7.70 3.58
CA ILE A 306 -21.21 7.45 2.43
C ILE A 306 -20.96 6.07 1.80
N GLU A 307 -19.75 5.54 1.90
CA GLU A 307 -19.41 4.19 1.44
C GLU A 307 -20.26 3.08 2.06
N ASN A 308 -20.78 3.29 3.28
CA ASN A 308 -21.68 2.32 3.94
C ASN A 308 -23.03 2.20 3.24
N TYR A 309 -23.39 3.16 2.40
CA TYR A 309 -24.60 3.17 1.58
C TYR A 309 -24.32 2.82 0.11
N SER A 310 -23.09 2.35 -0.22
CA SER A 310 -22.64 2.09 -1.60
C SER A 310 -23.57 1.17 -2.39
N ARG A 311 -24.22 0.18 -1.74
CA ARG A 311 -25.23 -0.69 -2.37
C ARG A 311 -26.38 0.11 -2.93
N HIS A 312 -26.92 1.03 -2.14
CA HIS A 312 -28.07 1.87 -2.54
C HIS A 312 -27.66 2.91 -3.59
N LEU A 313 -26.49 3.53 -3.42
CA LEU A 313 -25.96 4.52 -4.37
C LEU A 313 -25.75 3.94 -5.77
N THR A 314 -25.32 2.68 -5.84
CA THR A 314 -25.13 1.96 -7.11
C THR A 314 -26.35 1.14 -7.53
N LEU A 315 -27.46 1.23 -6.80
CA LEU A 315 -28.73 0.50 -7.02
C LEU A 315 -28.53 -1.01 -7.19
N ARG A 316 -27.55 -1.59 -6.49
CA ARG A 316 -27.26 -3.02 -6.55
C ARG A 316 -28.20 -3.84 -5.63
N PRO A 317 -28.52 -5.10 -5.98
CA PRO A 317 -29.20 -6.01 -5.09
C PRO A 317 -28.40 -6.32 -3.82
N ALA A 318 -29.08 -6.68 -2.76
CA ALA A 318 -28.45 -7.13 -1.51
C ALA A 318 -27.53 -8.35 -1.78
N GLY A 319 -26.33 -8.36 -1.17
CA GLY A 319 -25.35 -9.43 -1.31
C GLY A 319 -24.61 -9.46 -2.65
N SER A 320 -24.87 -8.54 -3.56
CA SER A 320 -24.16 -8.47 -4.85
C SER A 320 -22.68 -8.10 -4.68
N THR A 321 -21.87 -8.49 -5.68
CA THR A 321 -20.45 -8.16 -5.75
C THR A 321 -20.25 -6.64 -5.82
N PRO A 322 -19.44 -6.01 -4.94
CA PRO A 322 -19.13 -4.59 -5.04
C PRO A 322 -18.21 -4.30 -6.23
N TYR A 323 -18.32 -3.09 -6.80
CA TYR A 323 -17.34 -2.61 -7.75
C TYR A 323 -16.02 -2.32 -7.05
N THR A 324 -14.91 -2.65 -7.72
CA THR A 324 -13.55 -2.48 -7.21
C THR A 324 -12.64 -1.90 -8.29
N LEU A 325 -11.35 -1.69 -8.00
CA LEU A 325 -10.39 -1.28 -9.03
C LEU A 325 -10.35 -2.26 -10.21
N LEU A 326 -10.59 -3.54 -9.97
CA LEU A 326 -10.58 -4.58 -10.99
C LEU A 326 -11.63 -4.33 -12.10
N ASP A 327 -12.76 -3.72 -11.73
CA ASP A 327 -13.84 -3.41 -12.67
C ASP A 327 -13.54 -2.17 -13.56
N TYR A 328 -12.52 -1.39 -13.19
CA TYR A 328 -12.04 -0.26 -14.01
C TYR A 328 -11.11 -0.70 -15.15
N PHE A 329 -10.51 -1.89 -15.03
CA PHE A 329 -9.69 -2.46 -16.08
C PHE A 329 -10.55 -2.98 -17.25
N PRO A 330 -10.01 -2.99 -18.48
CA PRO A 330 -10.65 -3.71 -19.58
C PRO A 330 -10.64 -5.22 -19.28
N GLU A 331 -11.53 -5.99 -19.91
CA GLU A 331 -11.60 -7.45 -19.69
C GLU A 331 -10.26 -8.17 -19.96
N ASP A 332 -9.51 -7.71 -20.96
CA ASP A 332 -8.23 -8.31 -21.35
C ASP A 332 -7.04 -7.52 -20.76
N PHE A 333 -6.81 -7.65 -19.47
CA PHE A 333 -5.65 -7.11 -18.78
C PHE A 333 -4.76 -8.20 -18.21
N LEU A 334 -3.51 -7.86 -17.94
CA LEU A 334 -2.54 -8.73 -17.28
C LEU A 334 -2.55 -8.48 -15.77
N MET A 335 -2.68 -9.55 -14.97
CA MET A 335 -2.55 -9.48 -13.53
C MET A 335 -1.23 -10.12 -13.09
N ILE A 336 -0.45 -9.40 -12.29
CA ILE A 336 0.79 -9.88 -11.68
C ILE A 336 0.59 -9.84 -10.18
N ILE A 337 0.73 -10.98 -9.51
CA ILE A 337 0.60 -11.08 -8.06
C ILE A 337 1.97 -11.35 -7.48
N ASP A 338 2.58 -10.29 -6.95
CA ASP A 338 3.90 -10.39 -6.34
C ASP A 338 3.83 -10.99 -4.93
N GLU A 339 4.86 -11.75 -4.57
CA GLU A 339 4.91 -12.56 -3.35
C GLU A 339 3.58 -13.29 -3.11
N SER A 340 3.09 -13.96 -4.15
CA SER A 340 1.75 -14.55 -4.23
C SER A 340 1.40 -15.47 -3.07
N HIS A 341 2.38 -16.20 -2.54
CA HIS A 341 2.24 -17.06 -1.36
C HIS A 341 1.80 -16.32 -0.07
N VAL A 342 1.96 -14.99 -0.02
CA VAL A 342 1.45 -14.11 1.05
C VAL A 342 0.22 -13.36 0.58
N THR A 343 0.25 -12.83 -0.64
CA THR A 343 -0.79 -11.97 -1.20
C THR A 343 -2.12 -12.71 -1.34
N LEU A 344 -2.12 -13.93 -1.88
CA LEU A 344 -3.36 -14.72 -2.07
C LEU A 344 -4.05 -15.11 -0.75
N PRO A 345 -3.34 -15.62 0.28
CA PRO A 345 -3.95 -15.85 1.59
C PRO A 345 -4.51 -14.58 2.23
N GLN A 346 -3.87 -13.42 2.04
CA GLN A 346 -4.35 -12.14 2.54
C GLN A 346 -5.65 -11.74 1.85
N ILE A 347 -5.73 -11.82 0.52
CA ILE A 347 -6.97 -11.58 -0.25
C ILE A 347 -8.10 -12.48 0.28
N ARG A 348 -7.81 -13.76 0.51
CA ARG A 348 -8.79 -14.74 1.04
C ARG A 348 -9.29 -14.38 2.44
N GLY A 349 -8.42 -13.86 3.30
CA GLY A 349 -8.75 -13.56 4.71
C GLY A 349 -9.51 -12.26 4.92
N MET A 350 -9.39 -11.29 4.02
CA MET A 350 -9.91 -9.92 4.23
C MET A 350 -11.42 -9.85 4.37
N PHE A 351 -12.17 -10.60 3.56
CA PHE A 351 -13.64 -10.61 3.60
C PHE A 351 -14.18 -11.00 4.97
N ASN A 352 -13.67 -12.08 5.56
CA ASN A 352 -14.19 -12.61 6.83
C ASN A 352 -13.93 -11.63 8.00
N GLY A 353 -12.77 -10.98 8.04
CA GLY A 353 -12.43 -9.99 9.05
C GLY A 353 -13.34 -8.76 8.99
N ASP A 354 -13.56 -8.22 7.78
CA ASP A 354 -14.46 -7.07 7.59
C ASP A 354 -15.92 -7.40 7.93
N LYS A 355 -16.41 -8.56 7.47
CA LYS A 355 -17.76 -9.03 7.75
C LYS A 355 -18.01 -9.18 9.26
N ALA A 356 -17.10 -9.82 9.99
CA ALA A 356 -17.27 -10.04 11.43
C ALA A 356 -17.36 -8.71 12.19
N ARG A 357 -16.52 -7.73 11.87
CA ARG A 357 -16.54 -6.39 12.47
C ARG A 357 -17.84 -5.64 12.17
N LYS A 358 -18.25 -5.60 10.90
CA LYS A 358 -19.48 -4.90 10.48
C LYS A 358 -20.76 -5.55 10.99
N GLN A 359 -20.78 -6.87 11.12
CA GLN A 359 -21.93 -7.57 11.69
C GLN A 359 -22.23 -7.09 13.11
N VAL A 360 -21.18 -6.90 13.93
CA VAL A 360 -21.37 -6.35 15.29
C VAL A 360 -21.95 -4.94 15.26
N LEU A 361 -21.50 -4.08 14.32
CA LEU A 361 -22.07 -2.72 14.17
C LEU A 361 -23.56 -2.75 13.76
N VAL A 362 -23.91 -3.65 12.86
CA VAL A 362 -25.32 -3.83 12.41
C VAL A 362 -26.20 -4.38 13.54
N ASP A 363 -25.72 -5.39 14.28
CA ASP A 363 -26.49 -6.04 15.34
C ASP A 363 -26.79 -5.09 16.52
N HIS A 364 -25.93 -4.08 16.73
CA HIS A 364 -26.03 -3.10 17.81
C HIS A 364 -26.51 -1.71 17.36
N GLY A 365 -27.05 -1.58 16.16
CA GLY A 365 -27.71 -0.37 15.67
C GLY A 365 -26.79 0.79 15.31
N PHE A 366 -25.52 0.53 15.01
CA PHE A 366 -24.60 1.56 14.52
C PHE A 366 -24.63 1.72 13.01
N ARG A 367 -24.96 0.65 12.28
CA ARG A 367 -25.06 0.65 10.81
C ARG A 367 -26.28 -0.13 10.33
N LEU A 368 -26.80 0.25 9.16
CA LEU A 368 -27.84 -0.51 8.47
C LEU A 368 -27.28 -1.83 7.91
N PRO A 369 -28.13 -2.86 7.71
CA PRO A 369 -27.69 -4.13 7.09
C PRO A 369 -26.97 -3.95 5.77
N SER A 370 -27.32 -2.95 4.95
CA SER A 370 -26.66 -2.63 3.67
C SER A 370 -25.17 -2.27 3.80
N ALA A 371 -24.71 -1.87 4.99
CA ALA A 371 -23.30 -1.63 5.25
C ALA A 371 -22.44 -2.90 5.08
N LEU A 372 -23.02 -4.10 5.21
CA LEU A 372 -22.36 -5.38 4.95
C LEU A 372 -21.98 -5.56 3.47
N ASP A 373 -22.66 -4.85 2.56
CA ASP A 373 -22.39 -4.91 1.12
C ASP A 373 -21.26 -3.92 0.68
N ASN A 374 -20.82 -3.02 1.57
CA ASN A 374 -19.58 -2.29 1.44
C ASN A 374 -18.42 -3.15 1.99
N ARG A 375 -17.90 -4.03 1.22
CA ARG A 375 -16.97 -5.09 1.63
C ARG A 375 -15.88 -5.34 0.59
N PRO A 376 -14.76 -5.95 0.96
CA PRO A 376 -13.85 -6.48 -0.04
C PRO A 376 -14.49 -7.64 -0.81
N LEU A 377 -13.93 -7.96 -1.97
CA LEU A 377 -14.31 -9.16 -2.72
C LEU A 377 -14.07 -10.42 -1.87
N THR A 378 -14.96 -11.39 -2.03
CA THR A 378 -14.63 -12.77 -1.62
C THR A 378 -13.55 -13.31 -2.54
N PHE A 379 -12.86 -14.39 -2.11
CA PHE A 379 -11.82 -14.99 -2.97
C PHE A 379 -12.39 -15.50 -4.31
N ASP A 380 -13.59 -16.08 -4.29
CA ASP A 380 -14.26 -16.57 -5.50
C ASP A 380 -14.66 -15.43 -6.45
N GLU A 381 -15.05 -14.27 -5.90
CA GLU A 381 -15.33 -13.08 -6.71
C GLU A 381 -14.04 -12.51 -7.31
N PHE A 382 -12.96 -12.44 -6.52
CA PHE A 382 -11.65 -12.05 -7.01
C PHE A 382 -11.17 -12.98 -8.12
N ASP A 383 -11.29 -14.32 -7.93
CA ASP A 383 -10.86 -15.30 -8.90
C ASP A 383 -11.58 -15.15 -10.24
N LYS A 384 -12.82 -14.68 -10.28
CA LYS A 384 -13.54 -14.38 -11.53
C LYS A 384 -12.89 -13.30 -12.39
N HIS A 385 -12.17 -12.35 -11.77
CA HIS A 385 -11.41 -11.31 -12.49
C HIS A 385 -10.04 -11.80 -12.97
N VAL A 386 -9.61 -12.99 -12.58
CA VAL A 386 -8.32 -13.55 -12.97
C VAL A 386 -8.45 -14.25 -14.33
N HIS A 387 -8.10 -13.55 -15.40
CA HIS A 387 -8.14 -14.10 -16.77
C HIS A 387 -6.74 -14.47 -17.28
N ASN A 388 -5.74 -13.63 -16.99
CA ASN A 388 -4.34 -13.83 -17.31
C ASN A 388 -3.52 -13.43 -16.09
N ALA A 389 -3.10 -14.35 -15.26
CA ALA A 389 -2.33 -14.06 -14.06
C ALA A 389 -0.94 -14.70 -14.07
N ILE A 390 0.04 -13.93 -13.63
CA ILE A 390 1.38 -14.40 -13.28
C ILE A 390 1.54 -14.30 -11.77
N PHE A 391 1.70 -15.43 -11.12
CA PHE A 391 2.07 -15.53 -9.72
C PHE A 391 3.58 -15.48 -9.61
N VAL A 392 4.10 -14.51 -8.86
CA VAL A 392 5.55 -14.34 -8.67
C VAL A 392 5.90 -14.71 -7.24
N SER A 393 6.76 -15.68 -7.04
CA SER A 393 7.16 -16.13 -5.71
C SER A 393 8.48 -16.89 -5.73
N ALA A 394 9.27 -16.75 -4.66
CA ALA A 394 10.41 -17.63 -4.39
C ALA A 394 9.98 -18.95 -3.69
N THR A 395 8.79 -18.95 -3.08
CA THR A 395 8.23 -20.04 -2.26
C THR A 395 6.74 -20.17 -2.53
N PRO A 396 6.32 -20.67 -3.71
CA PRO A 396 4.92 -20.77 -4.09
C PRO A 396 4.04 -21.47 -3.05
N GLY A 397 2.80 -21.00 -2.92
CA GLY A 397 1.81 -21.51 -1.98
C GLY A 397 1.02 -22.72 -2.50
N PRO A 398 0.09 -23.25 -1.67
CA PRO A 398 -0.77 -24.38 -2.10
C PRO A 398 -1.61 -24.04 -3.33
N TYR A 399 -2.10 -22.79 -3.42
CA TYR A 399 -2.91 -22.36 -4.55
C TYR A 399 -2.12 -22.39 -5.86
N GLU A 400 -0.89 -21.87 -5.86
CA GLU A 400 -0.02 -21.86 -7.03
C GLU A 400 0.36 -23.31 -7.43
N LEU A 401 0.71 -24.15 -6.43
CA LEU A 401 1.05 -25.56 -6.67
C LEU A 401 -0.11 -26.35 -7.29
N GLU A 402 -1.34 -26.08 -6.87
CA GLU A 402 -2.55 -26.73 -7.38
C GLU A 402 -2.87 -26.29 -8.82
N HIS A 403 -2.74 -24.99 -9.12
CA HIS A 403 -3.19 -24.40 -10.39
C HIS A 403 -2.10 -24.34 -11.46
N THR A 404 -0.82 -24.42 -11.08
CA THR A 404 0.33 -24.33 -11.98
C THR A 404 1.41 -25.35 -11.63
N PRO A 405 1.15 -26.68 -11.84
CA PRO A 405 2.14 -27.70 -11.51
C PRO A 405 3.45 -27.53 -12.31
N ASP A 406 3.37 -27.01 -13.54
CA ASP A 406 4.51 -26.73 -14.41
C ASP A 406 4.97 -25.29 -14.21
N MET A 407 5.71 -25.03 -13.14
CA MET A 407 6.21 -23.69 -12.82
C MET A 407 7.38 -23.30 -13.70
N ILE A 408 7.41 -22.03 -14.12
CA ILE A 408 8.53 -21.42 -14.82
C ILE A 408 9.58 -21.04 -13.79
N GLN A 409 10.79 -21.61 -13.90
CA GLN A 409 11.84 -21.41 -12.91
C GLN A 409 12.80 -20.32 -13.37
N GLN A 410 13.18 -19.44 -12.45
CA GLN A 410 14.20 -18.41 -12.61
C GLN A 410 15.15 -18.46 -11.40
N ILE A 411 16.18 -19.27 -11.49
CA ILE A 411 17.07 -19.61 -10.39
C ILE A 411 18.42 -18.89 -10.53
N ILE A 412 18.88 -18.68 -11.76
CA ILE A 412 20.17 -18.05 -12.04
C ILE A 412 20.12 -16.53 -11.78
N ARG A 413 21.10 -16.03 -11.02
CA ARG A 413 21.27 -14.59 -10.83
C ARG A 413 22.23 -14.06 -11.91
N PRO A 414 21.88 -12.98 -12.60
CA PRO A 414 22.79 -12.34 -13.59
C PRO A 414 24.16 -11.95 -13.02
N THR A 415 24.25 -11.73 -11.73
CA THR A 415 25.48 -11.40 -11.00
C THR A 415 26.38 -12.59 -10.71
N GLY A 416 25.93 -13.81 -11.01
CA GLY A 416 26.61 -15.06 -10.67
C GLY A 416 26.53 -15.43 -9.17
N LEU A 417 25.84 -14.66 -8.34
CA LEU A 417 25.69 -14.96 -6.92
C LEU A 417 24.97 -16.28 -6.69
N LEU A 418 25.48 -17.04 -5.74
CA LEU A 418 24.97 -18.35 -5.36
C LEU A 418 24.01 -18.24 -4.16
N ASP A 419 23.14 -19.22 -4.02
CA ASP A 419 22.43 -19.40 -2.75
C ASP A 419 23.44 -19.71 -1.64
N PRO A 420 23.20 -19.29 -0.37
CA PRO A 420 24.18 -19.42 0.68
C PRO A 420 24.47 -20.89 1.04
N THR A 421 25.61 -21.14 1.63
CA THR A 421 25.91 -22.42 2.28
C THR A 421 25.14 -22.51 3.60
N ILE A 422 24.70 -23.72 3.97
CA ILE A 422 23.91 -23.95 5.19
C ILE A 422 24.64 -24.96 6.06
N GLU A 423 24.83 -24.63 7.33
CA GLU A 423 25.34 -25.48 8.37
C GLU A 423 24.32 -25.64 9.50
N VAL A 424 24.22 -26.82 10.07
CA VAL A 424 23.38 -27.11 11.25
C VAL A 424 24.30 -27.41 12.42
N ARG A 425 24.14 -26.66 13.51
CA ARG A 425 24.94 -26.79 14.74
C ARG A 425 24.03 -27.06 15.95
N PRO A 426 24.53 -27.67 17.03
CA PRO A 426 23.74 -27.96 18.22
C PRO A 426 23.28 -26.67 18.93
N ILE A 427 22.16 -26.76 19.67
CA ILE A 427 21.63 -25.65 20.48
C ILE A 427 22.52 -25.38 21.68
N GLU A 428 23.12 -26.42 22.28
CA GLU A 428 24.03 -26.27 23.37
C GLU A 428 25.24 -25.41 22.97
N GLY A 429 25.50 -24.30 23.69
CA GLY A 429 26.56 -23.36 23.38
C GLY A 429 26.27 -22.42 22.19
N GLN A 430 25.04 -22.38 21.66
CA GLN A 430 24.68 -21.57 20.49
C GLN A 430 25.02 -20.09 20.63
N ILE A 431 24.94 -19.50 21.83
CA ILE A 431 25.22 -18.09 22.05
C ILE A 431 26.71 -17.79 21.97
N ASP A 432 27.55 -18.64 22.59
CA ASP A 432 29.00 -18.47 22.53
C ASP A 432 29.52 -18.68 21.10
N ASP A 433 29.00 -19.65 20.37
CA ASP A 433 29.31 -19.92 18.98
C ASP A 433 28.88 -18.74 18.09
N LEU A 434 27.65 -18.21 18.30
CA LEU A 434 27.14 -17.02 17.62
C LEU A 434 28.06 -15.81 17.81
N ILE A 435 28.53 -15.56 19.04
CA ILE A 435 29.45 -14.45 19.35
C ILE A 435 30.76 -14.60 18.56
N GLY A 436 31.32 -15.81 18.50
CA GLY A 436 32.52 -16.11 17.72
C GLY A 436 32.31 -15.79 16.23
N GLU A 437 31.20 -16.24 15.65
CA GLU A 437 30.85 -15.97 14.26
C GLU A 437 30.60 -14.48 13.98
N ILE A 438 29.93 -13.75 14.88
CA ILE A 438 29.76 -12.30 14.77
C ILE A 438 31.13 -11.60 14.72
N GLN A 439 32.03 -11.93 15.64
CA GLN A 439 33.35 -11.31 15.68
C GLN A 439 34.16 -11.54 14.40
N GLU A 440 34.07 -12.73 13.81
CA GLU A 440 34.70 -13.04 12.53
C GLU A 440 34.15 -12.20 11.37
N ARG A 441 32.82 -11.97 11.34
CA ARG A 441 32.17 -11.16 10.30
C ARG A 441 32.47 -9.67 10.47
N VAL A 442 32.45 -9.18 11.69
CA VAL A 442 32.79 -7.78 12.01
C VAL A 442 34.23 -7.44 11.60
N LYS A 443 35.19 -8.34 11.80
CA LYS A 443 36.58 -8.17 11.32
C LYS A 443 36.65 -7.99 9.80
N LYS A 444 35.74 -8.58 9.05
CA LYS A 444 35.63 -8.46 7.57
C LYS A 444 34.74 -7.29 7.12
N ASN A 445 34.26 -6.47 8.06
CA ASN A 445 33.27 -5.40 7.82
C ASN A 445 31.96 -5.89 7.18
N GLU A 446 31.56 -7.11 7.51
CA GLU A 446 30.31 -7.74 7.09
C GLU A 446 29.26 -7.62 8.19
N ARG A 447 27.97 -7.81 7.86
CA ARG A 447 26.84 -7.69 8.78
C ARG A 447 26.19 -9.05 9.04
N VAL A 448 25.58 -9.18 10.22
CA VAL A 448 24.96 -10.40 10.68
C VAL A 448 23.47 -10.18 11.00
N LEU A 449 22.62 -11.10 10.60
CA LEU A 449 21.22 -11.15 10.99
C LEU A 449 20.99 -12.36 11.91
N VAL A 450 20.30 -12.15 13.02
CA VAL A 450 19.96 -13.20 13.99
C VAL A 450 18.44 -13.29 14.12
N THR A 451 17.87 -14.48 13.85
CA THR A 451 16.44 -14.70 14.01
C THR A 451 16.15 -15.49 15.29
N THR A 452 15.21 -14.97 16.09
CA THR A 452 14.75 -15.57 17.34
C THR A 452 13.27 -16.00 17.23
N LEU A 453 12.74 -16.66 18.25
CA LEU A 453 11.34 -17.10 18.29
C LEU A 453 10.40 -16.12 18.99
N THR A 454 10.91 -15.34 19.94
CA THR A 454 10.07 -14.45 20.76
C THR A 454 10.68 -13.06 20.87
N LYS A 455 9.82 -12.04 21.12
CA LYS A 455 10.22 -10.65 21.37
C LYS A 455 11.20 -10.59 22.54
N LYS A 456 10.85 -11.23 23.64
CA LYS A 456 11.70 -11.28 24.85
C LYS A 456 13.08 -11.83 24.55
N MET A 457 13.18 -12.94 23.80
CA MET A 457 14.47 -13.51 23.42
C MET A 457 15.31 -12.54 22.56
N SER A 458 14.66 -11.77 21.66
CA SER A 458 15.35 -10.75 20.89
C SER A 458 15.89 -9.62 21.77
N GLU A 459 15.11 -9.16 22.75
CA GLU A 459 15.49 -8.10 23.69
C GLU A 459 16.61 -8.56 24.59
N ASP A 460 16.45 -9.71 25.27
CA ASP A 460 17.45 -10.27 26.20
C ASP A 460 18.79 -10.52 25.47
N LEU A 461 18.77 -11.06 24.26
CA LEU A 461 19.98 -11.28 23.46
C LEU A 461 20.62 -9.97 23.02
N THR A 462 19.82 -8.97 22.63
CA THR A 462 20.33 -7.65 22.26
C THR A 462 21.06 -6.99 23.42
N ASP A 463 20.47 -7.02 24.62
CA ASP A 463 21.08 -6.42 25.82
C ASP A 463 22.37 -7.14 26.18
N TYR A 464 22.37 -8.47 26.15
CA TYR A 464 23.56 -9.27 26.40
C TYR A 464 24.70 -8.95 25.39
N LEU A 465 24.41 -8.86 24.09
CA LEU A 465 25.41 -8.53 23.09
C LEU A 465 25.94 -7.09 23.23
N LYS A 466 25.09 -6.13 23.65
CA LYS A 466 25.51 -4.76 23.98
C LYS A 466 26.48 -4.73 25.17
N GLU A 467 26.19 -5.50 26.24
CA GLU A 467 27.04 -5.57 27.44
C GLU A 467 28.46 -6.05 27.08
N ILE A 468 28.61 -6.97 26.14
CA ILE A 468 29.92 -7.45 25.67
C ILE A 468 30.53 -6.58 24.59
N GLY A 469 29.94 -5.41 24.24
CA GLY A 469 30.51 -4.41 23.37
C GLY A 469 30.23 -4.62 21.87
N ILE A 470 29.29 -5.48 21.49
CA ILE A 470 28.87 -5.65 20.08
C ILE A 470 27.84 -4.56 19.71
N LYS A 471 28.02 -3.93 18.54
CA LYS A 471 27.08 -2.95 18.00
C LYS A 471 25.85 -3.68 17.44
N VAL A 472 24.81 -3.80 18.23
CA VAL A 472 23.63 -4.57 17.93
C VAL A 472 22.36 -3.73 18.11
N GLN A 473 21.36 -4.01 17.27
CA GLN A 473 20.00 -3.48 17.40
C GLN A 473 19.00 -4.61 17.22
N TYR A 474 17.81 -4.48 17.82
CA TYR A 474 16.71 -5.40 17.56
C TYR A 474 15.58 -4.74 16.77
N LEU A 475 14.83 -5.56 16.05
CA LEU A 475 13.72 -5.14 15.23
C LEU A 475 12.49 -6.03 15.52
N HIS A 476 11.37 -5.42 15.89
CA HIS A 476 10.12 -6.13 16.15
C HIS A 476 8.92 -5.47 15.45
N SER A 477 7.74 -6.06 15.57
CA SER A 477 6.53 -5.64 14.85
C SER A 477 5.99 -4.26 15.25
N GLU A 478 6.36 -3.76 16.43
CA GLU A 478 5.89 -2.48 16.96
C GLU A 478 6.77 -1.29 16.51
N VAL A 479 7.92 -1.55 15.91
CA VAL A 479 8.79 -0.51 15.35
C VAL A 479 8.07 0.12 14.15
N LYS A 480 7.90 1.43 14.18
CA LYS A 480 7.25 2.19 13.08
C LYS A 480 8.02 2.02 11.77
N THR A 481 7.33 2.16 10.66
CA THR A 481 7.90 1.91 9.31
C THR A 481 9.13 2.77 9.04
N LEU A 482 9.12 4.05 9.38
CA LEU A 482 10.27 4.96 9.22
C LEU A 482 11.46 4.56 10.08
N GLU A 483 11.25 4.31 11.35
CA GLU A 483 12.29 3.87 12.28
C GLU A 483 12.92 2.56 11.80
N ARG A 484 12.11 1.66 11.25
CA ARG A 484 12.60 0.41 10.64
C ARG A 484 13.52 0.68 9.45
N ILE A 485 13.16 1.61 8.57
CA ILE A 485 13.99 2.00 7.41
C ILE A 485 15.31 2.60 7.89
N GLU A 486 15.28 3.43 8.93
CA GLU A 486 16.48 4.04 9.51
C GLU A 486 17.41 3.01 10.14
N ILE A 487 16.88 2.08 10.95
CA ILE A 487 17.66 0.97 11.54
C ILE A 487 18.39 0.17 10.46
N ILE A 488 17.73 -0.12 9.35
CA ILE A 488 18.32 -0.86 8.23
C ILE A 488 19.40 -0.03 7.53
N ARG A 489 19.16 1.26 7.30
CA ARG A 489 20.15 2.18 6.76
C ARG A 489 21.39 2.25 7.67
N GLU A 490 21.18 2.36 8.97
CA GLU A 490 22.25 2.41 9.97
C GLU A 490 23.05 1.09 10.02
N LEU A 491 22.39 -0.07 9.87
CA LEU A 491 23.05 -1.36 9.71
C LEU A 491 23.95 -1.36 8.46
N ARG A 492 23.44 -0.89 7.33
CA ARG A 492 24.21 -0.81 6.08
C ARG A 492 25.40 0.14 6.19
N MET A 493 25.25 1.27 6.89
CA MET A 493 26.33 2.23 7.14
C MET A 493 27.35 1.75 8.20
N GLY A 494 27.06 0.66 8.90
CA GLY A 494 27.96 0.11 9.94
C GLY A 494 27.85 0.76 11.31
N LYS A 495 26.77 1.49 11.59
CA LYS A 495 26.44 1.92 12.94
C LYS A 495 26.13 0.73 13.83
N TYR A 496 25.48 -0.28 13.26
CA TYR A 496 25.28 -1.60 13.84
C TYR A 496 25.99 -2.66 13.00
N ASP A 497 26.46 -3.71 13.65
CA ASP A 497 27.07 -4.88 13.00
C ASP A 497 26.09 -6.06 12.96
N VAL A 498 25.15 -6.09 13.92
CA VAL A 498 24.19 -7.16 14.10
C VAL A 498 22.78 -6.61 14.23
N LEU A 499 21.83 -7.25 13.55
CA LEU A 499 20.41 -7.00 13.71
C LEU A 499 19.72 -8.27 14.17
N ILE A 500 18.96 -8.17 15.26
CA ILE A 500 18.23 -9.29 15.86
C ILE A 500 16.71 -9.07 15.72
N GLY A 501 15.96 -10.14 15.49
CA GLY A 501 14.51 -10.06 15.49
C GLY A 501 13.81 -11.38 15.22
N ILE A 502 12.49 -11.39 15.41
CA ILE A 502 11.65 -12.59 15.26
C ILE A 502 11.43 -12.90 13.78
N ASN A 503 11.03 -11.90 13.04
CA ASN A 503 10.65 -11.98 11.63
C ASN A 503 11.26 -10.79 10.92
N LEU A 504 12.60 -10.74 10.95
CA LEU A 504 13.38 -9.58 10.57
C LEU A 504 13.04 -9.04 9.19
N LEU A 505 12.56 -9.92 8.32
CA LEU A 505 12.63 -9.63 6.91
C LEU A 505 11.44 -10.22 6.17
N ARG A 506 10.22 -9.86 6.61
CA ARG A 506 9.07 -10.33 5.87
C ARG A 506 9.16 -9.92 4.41
N GLU A 507 9.73 -8.73 4.04
CA GLU A 507 9.69 -8.31 2.63
C GLU A 507 10.62 -7.15 2.32
N GLY A 508 11.12 -7.14 1.06
CA GLY A 508 11.66 -5.94 0.42
C GLY A 508 13.07 -5.49 0.85
N LEU A 509 13.73 -6.15 1.79
CA LEU A 509 15.03 -5.71 2.27
C LEU A 509 16.17 -6.33 1.47
N ASP A 510 16.91 -5.46 0.82
CA ASP A 510 18.07 -5.76 0.04
C ASP A 510 19.32 -5.24 0.77
N ILE A 511 19.96 -6.12 1.55
CA ILE A 511 21.12 -5.78 2.37
C ILE A 511 22.32 -6.63 1.89
N PRO A 512 23.05 -6.19 0.87
CA PRO A 512 24.18 -6.95 0.31
C PRO A 512 25.36 -7.08 1.29
N GLU A 513 25.41 -6.25 2.33
CA GLU A 513 26.44 -6.29 3.36
C GLU A 513 26.28 -7.47 4.34
N VAL A 514 25.11 -8.14 4.34
CA VAL A 514 24.85 -9.30 5.19
C VAL A 514 25.47 -10.54 4.59
N SER A 515 26.46 -11.11 5.27
CA SER A 515 27.13 -12.36 4.89
C SER A 515 26.72 -13.55 5.76
N LEU A 516 26.22 -13.32 6.96
CA LEU A 516 25.80 -14.37 7.88
C LEU A 516 24.35 -14.16 8.36
N ILE A 517 23.60 -15.25 8.31
CA ILE A 517 22.30 -15.34 8.95
C ILE A 517 22.32 -16.50 9.93
N THR A 518 21.92 -16.25 11.16
CA THR A 518 21.77 -17.29 12.17
C THR A 518 20.30 -17.48 12.56
N ILE A 519 19.88 -18.72 12.64
CA ILE A 519 18.53 -19.11 13.01
C ILE A 519 18.61 -19.88 14.33
N LEU A 520 18.26 -19.21 15.41
CA LEU A 520 18.23 -19.83 16.73
C LEU A 520 17.01 -20.74 16.88
N ASP A 521 17.16 -21.84 17.59
CA ASP A 521 16.08 -22.81 17.82
C ASP A 521 15.34 -23.19 16.52
N ALA A 522 16.10 -23.56 15.50
CA ALA A 522 15.55 -23.85 14.16
C ALA A 522 14.65 -25.10 14.15
N ASP A 523 14.79 -26.01 15.11
CA ASP A 523 14.00 -27.23 15.26
C ASP A 523 12.67 -27.05 16.01
N LYS A 524 12.35 -25.82 16.45
CA LYS A 524 11.05 -25.53 17.07
C LYS A 524 10.02 -25.29 15.97
N GLU A 525 9.35 -26.36 15.57
CA GLU A 525 8.33 -26.28 14.51
C GLU A 525 7.23 -25.27 14.80
N GLY A 526 6.82 -24.51 13.78
CA GLY A 526 5.80 -23.49 13.85
C GLY A 526 5.86 -22.58 12.63
N PHE A 527 5.00 -21.58 12.59
CA PHE A 527 4.90 -20.64 11.46
C PHE A 527 6.24 -19.96 11.10
N LEU A 528 7.03 -19.59 12.12
CA LEU A 528 8.33 -18.91 11.94
C LEU A 528 9.46 -19.86 11.49
N ARG A 529 9.26 -21.15 11.58
CA ARG A 529 10.22 -22.20 11.19
C ARG A 529 9.65 -23.16 10.15
N SER A 530 8.59 -22.74 9.45
CA SER A 530 8.08 -23.46 8.28
C SER A 530 9.10 -23.44 7.14
N GLU A 531 9.04 -24.43 6.26
CA GLU A 531 9.89 -24.50 5.05
C GLU A 531 9.99 -23.16 4.32
N ARG A 532 8.86 -22.50 4.07
CA ARG A 532 8.82 -21.20 3.37
C ARG A 532 9.52 -20.11 4.14
N SER A 533 9.27 -20.01 5.45
CA SER A 533 9.90 -19.01 6.31
C SER A 533 11.42 -19.20 6.34
N LEU A 534 11.88 -20.44 6.40
CA LEU A 534 13.30 -20.79 6.36
C LEU A 534 13.92 -20.43 5.00
N ILE A 535 13.32 -20.82 3.86
CA ILE A 535 13.82 -20.48 2.52
C ILE A 535 13.92 -18.97 2.32
N GLN A 536 12.91 -18.21 2.78
CA GLN A 536 12.94 -16.74 2.69
C GLN A 536 14.05 -16.13 3.53
N THR A 537 14.23 -16.61 4.76
CA THR A 537 15.30 -16.15 5.64
C THR A 537 16.67 -16.46 5.04
N ILE A 538 16.89 -17.70 4.59
CA ILE A 538 18.10 -18.15 3.92
C ILE A 538 18.43 -17.28 2.71
N GLY A 539 17.42 -16.97 1.88
CA GLY A 539 17.57 -16.18 0.66
C GLY A 539 18.07 -14.74 0.89
N ARG A 540 18.00 -14.23 2.12
CA ARG A 540 18.55 -12.90 2.45
C ARG A 540 20.08 -12.86 2.43
N ALA A 541 20.77 -13.97 2.68
CA ALA A 541 22.22 -14.07 2.54
C ALA A 541 22.68 -14.27 1.08
N ALA A 542 21.79 -14.51 0.16
CA ALA A 542 22.11 -14.80 -1.24
C ALA A 542 22.58 -13.58 -2.08
N ARG A 543 22.72 -12.41 -1.45
CA ARG A 543 23.22 -11.17 -2.10
C ARG A 543 24.69 -10.87 -1.80
N ASN A 544 25.29 -11.67 -0.94
CA ASN A 544 26.68 -11.62 -0.61
C ASN A 544 27.41 -12.85 -1.17
N ALA A 545 28.57 -12.65 -1.79
CA ALA A 545 29.37 -13.77 -2.31
C ALA A 545 29.81 -14.74 -1.22
N ASN A 546 29.94 -14.27 0.03
CA ASN A 546 30.27 -15.06 1.22
C ASN A 546 29.03 -15.48 2.04
N GLY A 547 27.85 -15.51 1.40
CA GLY A 547 26.60 -15.82 2.07
C GLY A 547 26.63 -17.17 2.78
N HIS A 548 26.36 -17.16 4.09
CA HIS A 548 26.35 -18.34 4.95
C HIS A 548 25.17 -18.31 5.92
N VAL A 549 24.60 -19.47 6.22
CA VAL A 549 23.49 -19.62 7.16
C VAL A 549 23.83 -20.70 8.18
N ILE A 550 23.67 -20.38 9.45
CA ILE A 550 23.81 -21.32 10.56
C ILE A 550 22.44 -21.54 11.17
N MET A 551 21.98 -22.78 11.24
CA MET A 551 20.79 -23.20 11.94
C MET A 551 21.18 -23.92 13.23
N TYR A 552 20.79 -23.38 14.38
CA TYR A 552 20.99 -24.08 15.64
C TYR A 552 19.80 -24.97 15.94
N ALA A 553 20.06 -26.28 15.96
CA ALA A 553 19.04 -27.30 16.11
C ALA A 553 19.64 -28.61 16.67
N ASP A 554 18.93 -29.25 17.59
CA ASP A 554 19.32 -30.56 18.12
C ASP A 554 18.74 -31.71 17.29
N ARG A 555 17.70 -31.44 16.51
CA ARG A 555 17.07 -32.41 15.58
C ARG A 555 16.75 -31.78 14.24
N MET A 556 16.85 -32.60 13.20
CA MET A 556 16.41 -32.19 11.86
C MET A 556 14.88 -32.31 11.77
N THR A 557 14.18 -31.21 11.46
CA THR A 557 12.74 -31.24 11.19
C THR A 557 12.48 -31.36 9.69
N ASN A 558 11.26 -31.79 9.33
CA ASN A 558 10.88 -31.88 7.92
C ASN A 558 10.98 -30.51 7.19
N SER A 559 10.58 -29.45 7.85
CA SER A 559 10.69 -28.07 7.31
C SER A 559 12.14 -27.65 7.06
N MET A 560 13.07 -28.02 7.95
CA MET A 560 14.50 -27.77 7.77
C MET A 560 15.06 -28.61 6.61
N GLU A 561 14.73 -29.88 6.54
CA GLU A 561 15.20 -30.79 5.48
C GLU A 561 14.78 -30.31 4.09
N LEU A 562 13.51 -29.92 3.93
CA LEU A 562 12.99 -29.37 2.67
C LEU A 562 13.68 -28.05 2.30
N ALA A 563 13.83 -27.13 3.26
CA ALA A 563 14.47 -25.82 3.01
C ALA A 563 15.95 -25.98 2.64
N ILE A 564 16.69 -26.86 3.33
CA ILE A 564 18.10 -27.14 3.05
C ILE A 564 18.25 -27.81 1.69
N SER A 565 17.43 -28.80 1.40
CA SER A 565 17.48 -29.54 0.13
C SER A 565 17.20 -28.64 -1.06
N GLU A 566 16.18 -27.77 -0.97
CA GLU A 566 15.85 -26.83 -2.03
C GLU A 566 16.97 -25.78 -2.22
N THR A 567 17.53 -25.25 -1.15
CA THR A 567 18.65 -24.31 -1.25
C THR A 567 19.87 -24.94 -1.89
N ARG A 568 20.21 -26.17 -1.52
CA ARG A 568 21.32 -26.93 -2.13
C ARG A 568 21.06 -27.23 -3.60
N ARG A 569 19.84 -27.59 -3.97
CA ARG A 569 19.45 -27.81 -5.37
C ARG A 569 19.66 -26.54 -6.20
N ARG A 570 19.17 -25.40 -5.72
CA ARG A 570 19.33 -24.10 -6.40
C ARG A 570 20.80 -23.73 -6.54
N ARG A 571 21.58 -23.89 -5.47
CA ARG A 571 23.00 -23.62 -5.46
C ARG A 571 23.77 -24.46 -6.50
N ALA A 572 23.49 -25.75 -6.58
CA ALA A 572 24.12 -26.63 -7.55
C ALA A 572 23.86 -26.20 -9.01
N ILE A 573 22.62 -25.83 -9.33
CA ILE A 573 22.27 -25.27 -10.66
C ILE A 573 23.04 -23.98 -10.96
N GLN A 574 23.17 -23.11 -9.97
CA GLN A 574 23.88 -21.83 -10.10
C GLN A 574 25.39 -22.04 -10.28
N GLU A 575 25.99 -22.98 -9.55
CA GLU A 575 27.41 -23.34 -9.67
C GLU A 575 27.69 -23.90 -11.06
N GLU A 576 26.90 -24.88 -11.55
CA GLU A 576 27.03 -25.45 -12.87
C GLU A 576 26.92 -24.38 -13.98
N TYR A 577 25.96 -23.46 -13.84
CA TYR A 577 25.80 -22.35 -14.78
C TYR A 577 27.03 -21.43 -14.80
N ASN A 578 27.52 -21.05 -13.61
CA ASN A 578 28.68 -20.19 -13.48
C ASN A 578 29.97 -20.82 -14.08
N GLU A 579 30.18 -22.11 -13.80
CA GLU A 579 31.33 -22.86 -14.38
C GLU A 579 31.25 -22.90 -15.89
N LYS A 580 30.06 -23.23 -16.45
CA LYS A 580 29.86 -23.30 -17.90
C LYS A 580 30.07 -21.96 -18.60
N HIS A 581 29.80 -20.84 -17.95
CA HIS A 581 29.90 -19.50 -18.54
C HIS A 581 31.09 -18.70 -18.04
N GLY A 582 31.95 -19.27 -17.19
CA GLY A 582 33.13 -18.60 -16.65
C GLY A 582 32.81 -17.40 -15.78
N ILE A 583 31.67 -17.42 -15.06
CA ILE A 583 31.20 -16.30 -14.23
C ILE A 583 31.79 -16.45 -12.82
N THR A 584 32.40 -15.40 -12.31
CA THR A 584 32.84 -15.32 -10.91
C THR A 584 31.81 -14.51 -10.11
N PRO A 585 31.24 -15.07 -9.03
CA PRO A 585 30.28 -14.36 -8.17
C PRO A 585 30.86 -13.08 -7.59
N LYS A 586 30.11 -11.97 -7.68
CA LYS A 586 30.51 -10.69 -7.07
C LYS A 586 29.38 -10.14 -6.22
N THR A 587 29.71 -9.72 -4.99
CA THR A 587 28.75 -9.05 -4.11
C THR A 587 28.21 -7.77 -4.78
N ILE A 588 26.90 -7.58 -4.73
CA ILE A 588 26.24 -6.40 -5.29
C ILE A 588 26.63 -5.18 -4.47
N GLN A 589 27.13 -4.13 -5.12
CA GLN A 589 27.29 -2.82 -4.51
C GLN A 589 26.10 -1.96 -4.88
N LYS A 590 25.21 -1.73 -3.93
CA LYS A 590 24.10 -0.77 -4.08
C LYS A 590 24.42 0.51 -3.31
N ALA A 591 24.30 1.65 -3.97
CA ALA A 591 24.32 2.94 -3.30
C ALA A 591 23.26 2.93 -2.18
N ILE A 592 23.60 3.44 -0.99
CA ILE A 592 22.66 3.67 0.10
C ILE A 592 21.85 4.90 -0.36
N ARG A 593 20.79 4.66 -1.11
CA ARG A 593 19.86 5.73 -1.54
C ARG A 593 19.09 6.19 -0.32
N ASP A 594 18.86 7.49 -0.23
CA ASP A 594 17.85 8.04 0.66
C ASP A 594 16.46 7.59 0.14
N VAL A 595 16.06 6.40 0.52
CA VAL A 595 14.69 5.87 0.29
C VAL A 595 13.67 6.78 0.99
N ILE A 596 14.13 7.58 1.91
CA ILE A 596 13.43 8.61 2.64
C ILE A 596 12.73 9.62 1.70
N ARG A 597 13.24 9.95 0.50
CA ARG A 597 12.59 10.93 -0.37
C ARG A 597 11.28 10.48 -1.01
N ALA A 598 11.11 9.21 -1.32
CA ALA A 598 9.82 8.71 -1.84
C ALA A 598 8.80 8.43 -0.72
N THR A 599 9.27 8.22 0.52
CA THR A 599 8.42 8.00 1.70
C THR A 599 8.20 9.31 2.46
N HIS A 600 9.13 10.28 2.39
CA HIS A 600 8.95 11.63 2.95
C HIS A 600 7.97 12.49 2.14
N ALA A 601 7.85 12.29 0.84
CA ALA A 601 6.75 12.90 0.07
C ALA A 601 5.37 12.40 0.53
N ALA A 602 5.33 11.29 1.28
CA ALA A 602 4.11 10.75 1.90
C ALA A 602 3.97 11.13 3.39
N GLU A 603 4.95 11.78 4.01
CA GLU A 603 4.99 12.07 5.46
C GLU A 603 5.55 13.46 5.83
N GLU A 604 5.82 14.36 4.86
CA GLU A 604 6.06 15.77 5.16
C GLU A 604 4.74 16.48 5.52
N GLN A 605 4.19 16.09 6.65
CA GLN A 605 3.55 17.06 7.53
C GLN A 605 4.53 17.35 8.66
N GLU A 606 4.79 18.62 8.85
CA GLU A 606 5.67 19.21 9.83
C GLU A 606 5.74 18.39 11.13
N GLU A 607 6.79 17.58 11.30
CA GLU A 607 7.28 17.34 12.66
C GLU A 607 7.63 18.70 13.22
N TYR A 608 6.74 19.24 14.02
CA TYR A 608 7.05 20.29 14.97
C TYR A 608 8.23 19.80 15.79
N LYS A 609 9.43 20.21 15.41
CA LYS A 609 10.60 20.03 16.25
C LYS A 609 10.27 20.68 17.59
N PRO A 610 10.15 19.92 18.69
CA PRO A 610 10.03 20.56 19.98
C PRO A 610 11.25 21.47 20.12
N ALA A 611 11.01 22.76 20.24
CA ALA A 611 12.04 23.74 20.50
C ALA A 611 12.83 23.28 21.72
N ALA A 612 14.13 23.27 21.61
CA ALA A 612 15.16 23.03 22.60
C ALA A 612 14.66 22.67 24.01
N SER A 613 14.98 21.44 24.41
CA SER A 613 14.83 20.81 25.74
C SER A 613 14.30 21.76 26.85
N PHE A 614 13.05 21.56 27.22
CA PHE A 614 12.37 22.26 28.32
C PHE A 614 13.10 22.12 29.68
N SER A 615 14.03 21.17 29.78
CA SER A 615 14.85 20.90 30.97
C SER A 615 15.81 22.04 31.36
N LYS A 616 15.98 23.07 30.54
CA LYS A 616 16.84 24.23 30.82
C LYS A 616 16.09 25.51 31.18
N MET A 617 14.76 25.49 31.20
CA MET A 617 13.96 26.68 31.56
C MET A 617 13.88 26.89 33.07
N ASN A 618 13.94 28.13 33.50
CA ASN A 618 13.71 28.45 34.90
C ASN A 618 12.19 28.42 35.22
N LYS A 619 11.86 28.22 36.50
CA LYS A 619 10.46 28.04 36.96
C LYS A 619 9.51 29.16 36.50
N LYS A 620 9.95 30.42 36.49
CA LYS A 620 9.15 31.56 36.05
C LYS A 620 8.89 31.59 34.53
N GLU A 621 9.85 31.18 33.74
CA GLU A 621 9.72 31.10 32.28
C GLU A 621 8.76 29.97 31.89
N ARG A 622 8.83 28.83 32.61
CA ARG A 622 7.95 27.69 32.46
C ARG A 622 6.50 28.04 32.82
N GLU A 623 6.26 28.68 33.96
CA GLU A 623 4.91 29.13 34.36
C GLU A 623 4.31 30.12 33.34
N LYS A 624 5.13 30.99 32.76
CA LYS A 624 4.69 31.95 31.72
C LYS A 624 4.35 31.24 30.41
N LEU A 625 5.14 30.23 30.02
CA LEU A 625 4.89 29.41 28.84
C LEU A 625 3.60 28.63 28.98
N ILE A 626 3.39 27.95 30.12
CA ILE A 626 2.16 27.20 30.44
C ILE A 626 0.93 28.13 30.32
N ALA A 627 0.99 29.33 30.91
CA ALA A 627 -0.13 30.26 30.85
C ALA A 627 -0.43 30.74 29.43
N THR A 628 0.61 30.95 28.60
CA THR A 628 0.45 31.32 27.19
C THR A 628 -0.18 30.19 26.38
N MET A 629 0.30 28.97 26.55
CA MET A 629 -0.23 27.77 25.84
C MET A 629 -1.65 27.45 26.27
N GLU A 630 -2.02 27.64 27.56
CA GLU A 630 -3.40 27.46 28.02
C GLU A 630 -4.36 28.49 27.38
N GLN A 631 -3.89 29.73 27.17
CA GLN A 631 -4.68 30.75 26.52
C GLN A 631 -4.83 30.45 25.02
N GLU A 632 -3.77 30.00 24.35
CA GLU A 632 -3.79 29.61 22.94
C GLU A 632 -4.71 28.43 22.73
N MET A 633 -4.60 27.38 23.54
CA MET A 633 -5.49 26.21 23.50
C MET A 633 -6.98 26.60 23.62
N LYS A 634 -7.30 27.50 24.56
CA LYS A 634 -8.69 27.99 24.71
C LYS A 634 -9.18 28.82 23.53
N THR A 635 -8.27 29.54 22.88
CA THR A 635 -8.57 30.35 21.69
C THR A 635 -8.82 29.45 20.49
N GLU A 636 -7.98 28.46 20.28
CA GLU A 636 -8.14 27.45 19.21
C GLU A 636 -9.41 26.61 19.39
N ALA A 637 -9.72 26.20 20.63
CA ALA A 637 -10.98 25.51 20.93
C ALA A 637 -12.23 26.36 20.65
N LYS A 638 -12.17 27.69 20.91
CA LYS A 638 -13.27 28.62 20.58
C LYS A 638 -13.39 28.85 19.07
N ALA A 639 -12.28 28.78 18.35
CA ALA A 639 -12.23 28.86 16.88
C ALA A 639 -12.65 27.54 16.21
N LEU A 640 -13.06 26.52 16.98
CA LEU A 640 -13.41 25.19 16.53
C LEU A 640 -12.26 24.39 15.89
N ASN A 641 -11.02 24.82 16.12
CA ASN A 641 -9.81 24.12 15.68
C ASN A 641 -9.39 23.10 16.75
N PHE A 642 -10.15 22.02 16.85
CA PHE A 642 -10.02 21.02 17.91
C PHE A 642 -8.73 20.20 17.83
N GLU A 643 -8.14 20.00 16.65
CA GLU A 643 -6.85 19.32 16.50
C GLU A 643 -5.73 20.11 17.15
N ARG A 644 -5.63 21.40 16.82
CA ARG A 644 -4.62 22.28 17.42
C ARG A 644 -4.82 22.46 18.93
N ALA A 645 -6.07 22.53 19.37
CA ALA A 645 -6.40 22.57 20.80
C ALA A 645 -6.00 21.30 21.54
N ALA A 646 -6.15 20.13 20.91
CA ALA A 646 -5.72 18.83 21.46
C ALA A 646 -4.19 18.71 21.56
N GLU A 647 -3.44 19.11 20.53
CA GLU A 647 -1.98 19.16 20.54
C GLU A 647 -1.45 20.04 21.67
N LEU A 648 -1.99 21.24 21.82
CA LEU A 648 -1.62 22.17 22.88
C LEU A 648 -1.95 21.62 24.28
N ARG A 649 -3.05 20.86 24.42
CA ARG A 649 -3.42 20.18 25.66
C ARG A 649 -2.40 19.10 26.01
N ASP A 650 -2.00 18.29 25.08
CA ASP A 650 -1.08 17.19 25.30
C ASP A 650 0.32 17.69 25.65
N LEU A 651 0.81 18.74 24.97
CA LEU A 651 2.03 19.45 25.34
C LEU A 651 1.96 20.09 26.73
N LEU A 652 0.81 20.64 27.11
CA LEU A 652 0.58 21.19 28.46
C LEU A 652 0.63 20.11 29.54
N LEU A 653 0.09 18.93 29.25
CA LEU A 653 0.14 17.79 30.16
C LEU A 653 1.59 17.30 30.38
N GLU A 654 2.39 17.21 29.32
CA GLU A 654 3.81 16.89 29.39
C GLU A 654 4.60 17.94 30.20
N LEU A 655 4.42 19.23 29.89
CA LEU A 655 5.05 20.33 30.63
C LEU A 655 4.68 20.37 32.11
N LYS A 656 3.47 19.98 32.49
CA LYS A 656 3.01 19.89 33.88
C LYS A 656 3.51 18.63 34.57
N ALA A 657 3.72 17.53 33.84
CA ALA A 657 4.21 16.27 34.39
C ALA A 657 5.72 16.29 34.70
N GLU A 658 6.50 17.09 33.99
CA GLU A 658 7.94 17.27 34.21
C GLU A 658 8.29 18.29 35.33
N GLY A 659 7.33 18.90 35.97
CA GLY A 659 7.48 19.89 37.07
C GLY A 659 6.97 19.42 38.37
#